data_4e2a9326ce36fa12e9722bdfb6bba791
#
_entry.id   4e2a9326ce36fa12e9722bdfb6bba791
#
_cell.length_a   1.000
_cell.length_b   1.000
_cell.length_c   1.000
_cell.angle_alpha   90.00
_cell.angle_beta   90.00
_cell.angle_gamma   90.00
#
_symmetry.space_group_name_H-M   'P 1'
#
loop_
_entity.id
_entity.type
_entity.pdbx_description
1 polymer ?
#
loop_
_entity_poly.entity_id
_entity_poly.type
_entity_poly.pdbx_seq_one_letter_code
_entity_poly.pdbx_strand_id
1 'polypeptide(L)'
;MTWRQWRSSLSYTLINLGGLTVGLAVALLIGLWTRDEWRFDHYFDNHSRLAQVMDTRPLAAGFSTEDGVPPPLAAELQTKLGRFFRRVAVVFPNFPHVLAAGEKRITASGQWAQPAFPEMLTLKMIGGSRDALKDPSSVLIDRSTAIALFGSSSPGSPSLSGEAASPFDPSRAIGQTIRVDNTIAVKVAGIYEDLPVTTTFAGTHILLSWDKAAEEMPWMKGINTQWDADGFWLFVELDDPSDIKAASTSIKDILRRHRTASKEDLSLYPMDRWHLYSEFSDGHSVSGRIRIVRLFAVIGAFVLLLACINFMNLSTARSDRRAREVGIRKTLGSLRRQIISQFLAESVCMALLAFILAVGIVWLSLPLFDRLAAKDMAIPWGDPFCWLAALGFTLFTGILAGSYPAFYLSGFQPVKVLKGNAGPSSTLPRKALVVLQFTVSITLIIGTVIIYRQIQYARQRSIGYAPQGLLAFRMNTKDIIDAPYNAMRNDLLQTGAVTDMAQSVNAVTEMPGNADSIDWVGKATASKPPITVADITHDFGRTLGWTVIAGRDYSREFVTDSTAVIINESAARLIGWKDPVGRNIRLRGHARRIIGIVKDMVMGSPYQAVPATVFEMNYYIPNYLLIRVNPSLPMSAALNKIAPVLKKYNPEAPFECRFIDQDYALKFAAEQQVAGLSAVFAVLAILISCLGLFALAAYMAERRTKEIGIRKVLGAGVTGIVALLSGDFLQLIGIALVLAIPLSWWGMHQWLQSYAYRTRLSSWIFAGTAVLTMLIALLTVSVQAIRVALANPVDSLRAD
;
A
#
# COMPACT_ATOMS: atom_id res chain seq x y z
N MET A 1 -4.23 30.48 -37.13
CA MET A 1 -2.96 30.00 -37.76
C MET A 1 -2.59 28.61 -37.33
N THR A 2 -2.65 28.26 -36.05
CA THR A 2 -2.28 26.95 -35.47
C THR A 2 -3.00 25.74 -36.10
N TRP A 3 -4.30 25.85 -36.32
CA TRP A 3 -5.11 24.76 -36.90
C TRP A 3 -4.71 24.33 -38.34
N ARG A 4 -4.35 25.31 -39.20
CA ARG A 4 -3.89 25.02 -40.56
C ARG A 4 -2.50 24.36 -40.58
N GLN A 5 -1.61 24.73 -39.63
CA GLN A 5 -0.29 24.10 -39.45
C GLN A 5 -0.37 22.66 -38.95
N TRP A 6 -1.33 22.36 -38.08
CA TRP A 6 -1.54 21.00 -37.57
C TRP A 6 -2.03 20.04 -38.68
N ARG A 7 -2.89 20.49 -39.60
CA ARG A 7 -3.34 19.68 -40.74
C ARG A 7 -2.23 19.38 -41.77
N SER A 8 -1.30 20.29 -41.97
CA SER A 8 -0.20 20.10 -42.94
C SER A 8 0.86 19.09 -42.48
N SER A 9 0.79 18.62 -41.23
CA SER A 9 1.78 17.69 -40.62
C SER A 9 1.12 16.75 -39.61
N LEU A 10 0.10 16.04 -40.06
CA LEU A 10 -0.78 15.25 -39.20
C LEU A 10 -0.03 14.20 -38.37
N SER A 11 0.87 13.43 -38.96
CA SER A 11 1.65 12.39 -38.26
C SER A 11 2.50 12.94 -37.11
N TYR A 12 3.12 14.09 -37.31
CA TYR A 12 3.94 14.75 -36.29
C TYR A 12 3.08 15.29 -35.13
N THR A 13 1.94 15.91 -35.48
CA THR A 13 1.02 16.47 -34.50
C THR A 13 0.42 15.35 -33.65
N LEU A 14 0.06 14.21 -34.27
CA LEU A 14 -0.46 13.04 -33.56
C LEU A 14 0.55 12.42 -32.60
N ILE A 15 1.84 12.28 -32.99
CA ILE A 15 2.88 11.74 -32.10
C ILE A 15 3.13 12.67 -30.92
N ASN A 16 3.20 13.99 -31.15
CA ASN A 16 3.38 14.96 -30.08
C ASN A 16 2.17 15.03 -29.13
N LEU A 17 0.99 15.11 -29.69
CA LEU A 17 -0.25 15.14 -28.93
C LEU A 17 -0.42 13.84 -28.16
N GLY A 18 -0.22 12.69 -28.80
CA GLY A 18 -0.31 11.38 -28.16
C GLY A 18 0.68 11.19 -27.03
N GLY A 19 1.94 11.53 -27.23
CA GLY A 19 2.97 11.46 -26.19
C GLY A 19 2.66 12.35 -24.99
N LEU A 20 2.21 13.59 -25.23
CA LEU A 20 1.83 14.51 -24.17
C LEU A 20 0.54 14.07 -23.47
N THR A 21 -0.42 13.55 -24.21
CA THR A 21 -1.68 13.00 -23.68
C THR A 21 -1.41 11.84 -22.72
N VAL A 22 -0.58 10.87 -23.12
CA VAL A 22 -0.22 9.73 -22.28
C VAL A 22 0.54 10.20 -21.03
N GLY A 23 1.49 11.12 -21.19
CA GLY A 23 2.24 11.67 -20.05
C GLY A 23 1.33 12.40 -19.05
N LEU A 24 0.40 13.22 -19.53
CA LEU A 24 -0.58 13.90 -18.68
C LEU A 24 -1.58 12.92 -18.05
N ALA A 25 -2.04 11.90 -18.77
CA ALA A 25 -2.95 10.90 -18.24
C ALA A 25 -2.31 10.12 -17.07
N VAL A 26 -1.05 9.72 -17.21
CA VAL A 26 -0.28 9.07 -16.13
C VAL A 26 -0.12 10.01 -14.93
N ALA A 27 0.25 11.26 -15.18
CA ALA A 27 0.41 12.25 -14.12
C ALA A 27 -0.92 12.52 -13.38
N LEU A 28 -2.04 12.57 -14.10
CA LEU A 28 -3.38 12.71 -13.51
C LEU A 28 -3.79 11.50 -12.70
N LEU A 29 -3.57 10.26 -13.17
CA LEU A 29 -3.84 9.03 -12.42
C LEU A 29 -3.05 8.98 -11.12
N ILE A 30 -1.74 9.28 -11.18
CA ILE A 30 -0.89 9.35 -9.98
C ILE A 30 -1.35 10.49 -9.06
N GLY A 31 -1.75 11.63 -9.63
CA GLY A 31 -2.29 12.76 -8.88
C GLY A 31 -3.57 12.41 -8.14
N LEU A 32 -4.52 11.71 -8.78
CA LEU A 32 -5.75 11.21 -8.17
C LEU A 32 -5.46 10.21 -7.04
N TRP A 33 -4.57 9.26 -7.30
CA TRP A 33 -4.16 8.29 -6.30
C TRP A 33 -3.46 8.96 -5.10
N THR A 34 -2.53 9.89 -5.36
CA THR A 34 -1.85 10.66 -4.31
C THR A 34 -2.84 11.49 -3.49
N ARG A 35 -3.81 12.13 -4.14
CA ARG A 35 -4.87 12.90 -3.47
C ARG A 35 -5.68 12.00 -2.53
N ASP A 36 -6.04 10.80 -2.99
CA ASP A 36 -6.78 9.83 -2.20
C ASP A 36 -5.99 9.36 -0.97
N GLU A 37 -4.68 9.11 -1.12
CA GLU A 37 -3.79 8.78 0.01
C GLU A 37 -3.65 9.95 1.02
N TRP A 38 -3.63 11.19 0.55
CA TRP A 38 -3.51 12.37 1.42
C TRP A 38 -4.82 12.76 2.10
N ARG A 39 -5.97 12.37 1.52
CA ARG A 39 -7.30 12.63 2.08
C ARG A 39 -7.84 11.45 2.88
N PHE A 40 -7.01 10.47 3.19
CA PHE A 40 -7.37 9.38 4.06
C PHE A 40 -7.83 9.94 5.42
N ASP A 41 -8.88 9.39 6.00
CA ASP A 41 -9.55 9.85 7.22
C ASP A 41 -10.26 11.23 7.14
N HIS A 42 -10.18 11.98 6.05
CA HIS A 42 -10.89 13.25 5.89
C HIS A 42 -12.41 13.10 5.72
N TYR A 43 -12.92 11.87 5.76
CA TYR A 43 -14.36 11.61 5.85
C TYR A 43 -14.96 12.18 7.13
N PHE A 44 -14.20 12.21 8.20
CA PHE A 44 -14.62 12.71 9.50
C PHE A 44 -14.41 14.22 9.59
N ASP A 45 -15.48 14.98 9.88
CA ASP A 45 -15.42 16.46 9.92
C ASP A 45 -14.40 16.98 10.97
N ASN A 46 -14.18 16.22 12.03
CA ASN A 46 -13.27 16.56 13.13
C ASN A 46 -11.84 16.00 12.95
N HIS A 47 -11.48 15.40 11.81
CA HIS A 47 -10.20 14.72 11.62
C HIS A 47 -8.98 15.52 12.08
N SER A 48 -8.97 16.85 11.85
CA SER A 48 -7.88 17.74 12.24
C SER A 48 -7.75 17.97 13.75
N ARG A 49 -8.80 17.67 14.52
CA ARG A 49 -8.86 17.78 15.98
C ARG A 49 -8.62 16.47 16.68
N LEU A 50 -8.67 15.35 15.95
CA LEU A 50 -8.52 14.02 16.52
C LEU A 50 -7.06 13.63 16.64
N ALA A 51 -6.71 13.05 17.77
CA ALA A 51 -5.41 12.45 18.00
C ALA A 51 -5.55 11.15 18.81
N GLN A 52 -4.63 10.22 18.58
CA GLN A 52 -4.48 9.01 19.38
C GLN A 52 -3.38 9.22 20.41
N VAL A 53 -3.55 8.68 21.60
CA VAL A 53 -2.50 8.67 22.62
C VAL A 53 -1.58 7.49 22.33
N MET A 54 -0.30 7.78 22.21
CA MET A 54 0.75 6.79 21.95
C MET A 54 1.65 6.67 23.16
N ASP A 55 2.06 5.46 23.46
CA ASP A 55 3.03 5.15 24.52
C ASP A 55 4.41 4.84 23.91
N THR A 56 5.42 5.57 24.34
CA THR A 56 6.80 5.38 23.89
C THR A 56 7.64 4.83 25.04
N ARG A 57 8.13 3.60 24.86
CA ARG A 57 8.89 2.82 25.84
C ARG A 57 10.36 2.71 25.43
N PRO A 58 11.31 2.90 26.37
CA PRO A 58 12.71 2.62 26.10
C PRO A 58 12.93 1.12 25.98
N LEU A 59 13.63 0.71 24.92
CA LEU A 59 14.14 -0.65 24.72
C LEU A 59 15.64 -0.71 24.99
N ALA A 60 16.24 -1.92 24.95
CA ALA A 60 17.69 -2.12 25.05
C ALA A 60 18.47 -1.40 23.92
N ALA A 61 17.83 -1.24 22.75
CA ALA A 61 18.35 -0.47 21.61
C ALA A 61 17.23 0.42 21.06
N GLY A 62 17.21 1.69 21.49
CA GLY A 62 16.23 2.68 21.01
C GLY A 62 14.92 2.71 21.79
N PHE A 63 13.83 3.08 21.11
CA PHE A 63 12.50 3.22 21.69
C PHE A 63 11.47 2.48 20.85
N SER A 64 10.44 1.89 21.50
CA SER A 64 9.21 1.41 20.84
C SER A 64 8.08 2.40 21.10
N THR A 65 7.28 2.66 20.08
CA THR A 65 6.05 3.45 20.22
C THR A 65 4.87 2.57 19.85
N GLU A 66 3.92 2.44 20.77
CA GLU A 66 2.75 1.57 20.67
C GLU A 66 1.48 2.40 20.92
N ASP A 67 0.36 1.91 20.42
CA ASP A 67 -0.97 2.55 20.53
C ASP A 67 -1.79 2.05 21.72
N GLY A 68 -1.27 1.06 22.45
CA GLY A 68 -1.91 0.49 23.62
C GLY A 68 -1.64 1.32 24.88
N VAL A 69 -2.70 1.78 25.54
CA VAL A 69 -2.63 2.56 26.80
C VAL A 69 -3.66 2.07 27.80
N PRO A 70 -3.47 2.35 29.12
CA PRO A 70 -4.40 1.92 30.16
C PRO A 70 -5.68 2.77 30.20
N PRO A 71 -6.88 2.16 30.39
CA PRO A 71 -8.16 2.85 30.41
C PRO A 71 -8.30 3.98 31.46
N PRO A 72 -7.72 3.88 32.68
CA PRO A 72 -7.82 4.96 33.68
C PRO A 72 -7.29 6.30 33.19
N LEU A 73 -6.39 6.28 32.18
CA LEU A 73 -5.82 7.48 31.56
C LEU A 73 -6.91 8.43 31.01
N ALA A 74 -8.00 7.89 30.45
CA ALA A 74 -9.08 8.70 29.90
C ALA A 74 -9.71 9.62 30.96
N ALA A 75 -10.03 9.07 32.12
CA ALA A 75 -10.60 9.85 33.22
C ALA A 75 -9.63 10.91 33.75
N GLU A 76 -8.34 10.58 33.82
CA GLU A 76 -7.31 11.55 34.23
C GLU A 76 -7.15 12.69 33.21
N LEU A 77 -7.13 12.40 31.91
CA LEU A 77 -7.07 13.43 30.86
C LEU A 77 -8.27 14.35 30.93
N GLN A 78 -9.46 13.80 31.10
CA GLN A 78 -10.69 14.59 31.11
C GLN A 78 -10.82 15.45 32.35
N THR A 79 -10.40 14.98 33.54
CA THR A 79 -10.53 15.70 34.80
C THR A 79 -9.42 16.71 35.02
N LYS A 80 -8.16 16.36 34.73
CA LYS A 80 -7.00 17.23 35.02
C LYS A 80 -6.57 18.10 33.85
N LEU A 81 -6.85 17.71 32.60
CA LEU A 81 -6.39 18.38 31.39
C LEU A 81 -7.55 18.78 30.46
N GLY A 82 -8.78 18.83 30.96
CA GLY A 82 -9.99 19.19 30.22
C GLY A 82 -9.93 20.53 29.46
N ARG A 83 -8.99 21.40 29.78
CA ARG A 83 -8.75 22.64 29.01
C ARG A 83 -8.21 22.41 27.60
N PHE A 84 -7.61 21.23 27.32
CA PHE A 84 -7.08 20.89 26.02
C PHE A 84 -8.04 19.96 25.24
N PHE A 85 -8.83 19.16 25.96
CA PHE A 85 -9.60 18.07 25.42
C PHE A 85 -11.11 18.30 25.51
N ARG A 86 -11.75 18.44 24.38
CA ARG A 86 -13.21 18.53 24.29
C ARG A 86 -13.87 17.21 24.64
N ARG A 87 -13.29 16.10 24.14
CA ARG A 87 -13.75 14.74 24.40
C ARG A 87 -12.55 13.80 24.50
N VAL A 88 -12.72 12.75 25.27
CA VAL A 88 -11.76 11.65 25.42
C VAL A 88 -12.55 10.35 25.36
N ALA A 89 -12.05 9.35 24.64
CA ALA A 89 -12.71 8.05 24.56
C ALA A 89 -11.70 6.90 24.52
N VAL A 90 -11.91 5.91 25.38
CA VAL A 90 -11.25 4.60 25.29
C VAL A 90 -12.03 3.71 24.35
N VAL A 91 -11.31 2.98 23.54
CA VAL A 91 -11.86 2.04 22.57
C VAL A 91 -11.08 0.73 22.64
N PHE A 92 -11.79 -0.40 22.67
CA PHE A 92 -11.16 -1.69 22.47
C PHE A 92 -10.95 -1.94 20.98
N PRO A 93 -9.81 -2.50 20.56
CA PRO A 93 -9.53 -2.75 19.14
C PRO A 93 -10.62 -3.50 18.42
N ASN A 94 -10.74 -3.26 17.11
CA ASN A 94 -11.77 -3.87 16.27
C ASN A 94 -11.56 -5.38 16.11
N PHE A 95 -12.59 -6.18 16.34
CA PHE A 95 -12.59 -7.63 16.13
C PHE A 95 -13.97 -8.17 15.70
N PRO A 96 -14.02 -9.33 15.05
CA PRO A 96 -15.28 -9.90 14.58
C PRO A 96 -16.17 -10.41 15.72
N HIS A 97 -17.44 -10.07 15.67
CA HIS A 97 -18.52 -10.55 16.54
C HIS A 97 -19.55 -11.32 15.74
N VAL A 98 -20.18 -12.30 16.35
CA VAL A 98 -21.38 -12.97 15.82
C VAL A 98 -22.60 -12.17 16.23
N LEU A 99 -23.39 -11.72 15.25
CA LEU A 99 -24.63 -11.00 15.47
C LEU A 99 -25.81 -11.87 15.10
N ALA A 100 -26.78 -11.96 16.01
CA ALA A 100 -27.99 -12.72 15.82
C ALA A 100 -29.25 -11.86 15.97
N ALA A 101 -30.14 -11.92 14.97
CA ALA A 101 -31.44 -11.24 14.96
C ALA A 101 -32.51 -12.20 14.40
N GLY A 102 -33.39 -12.71 15.24
CA GLY A 102 -34.31 -13.81 14.87
C GLY A 102 -33.54 -15.02 14.38
N GLU A 103 -33.81 -15.47 13.16
CA GLU A 103 -33.11 -16.59 12.53
C GLU A 103 -31.81 -16.20 11.80
N LYS A 104 -31.59 -14.90 11.57
CA LYS A 104 -30.41 -14.43 10.86
C LYS A 104 -29.18 -14.40 11.74
N ARG A 105 -28.06 -14.85 11.19
CA ARG A 105 -26.75 -14.86 11.85
C ARG A 105 -25.71 -14.34 10.87
N ILE A 106 -24.95 -13.36 11.28
CA ILE A 106 -23.84 -12.80 10.49
C ILE A 106 -22.64 -12.56 11.40
N THR A 107 -21.45 -12.49 10.80
CA THR A 107 -20.25 -12.00 11.46
C THR A 107 -20.01 -10.55 11.02
N ALA A 108 -19.82 -9.64 11.96
CA ALA A 108 -19.48 -8.25 11.71
C ALA A 108 -18.39 -7.78 12.68
N SER A 109 -17.41 -7.07 12.17
CA SER A 109 -16.34 -6.51 13.01
C SER A 109 -16.81 -5.26 13.74
N GLY A 110 -16.42 -5.13 15.00
CA GLY A 110 -16.86 -4.03 15.83
C GLY A 110 -15.92 -3.66 16.95
N GLN A 111 -16.24 -2.56 17.59
CA GLN A 111 -15.46 -2.00 18.67
C GLN A 111 -16.34 -1.73 19.89
N TRP A 112 -15.79 -2.01 21.07
CA TRP A 112 -16.36 -1.54 22.32
C TRP A 112 -15.78 -0.15 22.62
N ALA A 113 -16.64 0.85 22.66
CA ALA A 113 -16.22 2.24 22.74
C ALA A 113 -16.97 3.01 23.83
N GLN A 114 -16.28 3.98 24.44
CA GLN A 114 -16.92 4.93 25.35
C GLN A 114 -17.90 5.84 24.59
N PRO A 115 -18.95 6.35 25.26
CA PRO A 115 -20.05 7.08 24.63
C PRO A 115 -19.66 8.29 23.78
N ALA A 116 -18.51 8.91 24.05
CA ALA A 116 -18.03 10.08 23.30
C ALA A 116 -17.51 9.73 21.90
N PHE A 117 -17.13 8.46 21.64
CA PHE A 117 -16.44 8.05 20.42
C PHE A 117 -17.24 8.27 19.12
N PRO A 118 -18.55 7.92 19.03
CA PRO A 118 -19.33 8.18 17.82
C PRO A 118 -19.46 9.66 17.47
N GLU A 119 -19.49 10.55 18.48
CA GLU A 119 -19.49 11.99 18.27
C GLU A 119 -18.13 12.52 17.81
N MET A 120 -17.04 11.99 18.37
CA MET A 120 -15.67 12.33 17.98
C MET A 120 -15.45 12.01 16.50
N LEU A 121 -15.96 10.87 16.03
CA LEU A 121 -15.90 10.48 14.61
C LEU A 121 -16.90 11.21 13.73
N THR A 122 -17.78 12.07 14.29
CA THR A 122 -18.81 12.77 13.52
C THR A 122 -19.62 11.85 12.60
N LEU A 123 -19.93 10.61 13.09
CA LEU A 123 -20.61 9.59 12.29
C LEU A 123 -21.87 10.13 11.64
N LYS A 124 -22.06 9.91 10.34
CA LYS A 124 -23.23 10.31 9.59
C LYS A 124 -24.37 9.34 9.86
N MET A 125 -25.30 9.78 10.71
CA MET A 125 -26.43 8.94 11.12
C MET A 125 -27.52 8.92 10.04
N ILE A 126 -27.99 7.71 9.72
CA ILE A 126 -29.18 7.47 8.89
C ILE A 126 -30.44 7.48 9.76
N GLY A 127 -30.32 7.02 11.01
CA GLY A 127 -31.38 7.02 12.00
C GLY A 127 -30.84 6.84 13.41
N GLY A 128 -31.58 7.29 14.41
CA GLY A 128 -31.10 7.29 15.80
C GLY A 128 -30.13 8.44 16.14
N SER A 129 -29.37 8.29 17.21
CA SER A 129 -28.47 9.33 17.70
C SER A 129 -27.06 8.81 17.93
N ARG A 130 -26.01 9.66 17.74
CA ARG A 130 -24.62 9.37 18.11
C ARG A 130 -24.45 9.12 19.60
N ASP A 131 -25.32 9.71 20.43
CA ASP A 131 -25.31 9.58 21.88
C ASP A 131 -25.86 8.24 22.41
N ALA A 132 -26.29 7.36 21.53
CA ALA A 132 -26.93 6.10 21.88
C ALA A 132 -26.10 5.19 22.80
N LEU A 133 -24.77 5.24 22.71
CA LEU A 133 -23.88 4.43 23.55
C LEU A 133 -23.84 4.88 25.02
N LYS A 134 -24.53 5.98 25.41
CA LYS A 134 -24.73 6.36 26.81
C LYS A 134 -25.64 5.34 27.55
N ASP A 135 -26.50 4.63 26.81
CA ASP A 135 -27.23 3.47 27.33
C ASP A 135 -26.36 2.23 27.10
N PRO A 136 -25.89 1.53 28.16
CA PRO A 136 -25.09 0.33 28.03
C PRO A 136 -25.74 -0.79 27.25
N SER A 137 -27.06 -0.83 27.19
CA SER A 137 -27.83 -1.86 26.44
C SER A 137 -27.98 -1.55 24.96
N SER A 138 -27.39 -0.44 24.48
CA SER A 138 -27.51 0.04 23.10
C SER A 138 -26.32 -0.35 22.21
N VAL A 139 -26.59 -0.44 20.90
CA VAL A 139 -25.60 -0.65 19.85
C VAL A 139 -25.86 0.29 18.66
N LEU A 140 -24.80 0.78 18.06
CA LEU A 140 -24.83 1.43 16.76
C LEU A 140 -24.33 0.45 15.70
N ILE A 141 -25.03 0.37 14.57
CA ILE A 141 -24.66 -0.51 13.45
C ILE A 141 -24.56 0.29 12.17
N ASP A 142 -23.74 -0.13 11.24
CA ASP A 142 -23.69 0.49 9.92
C ASP A 142 -24.88 0.05 9.03
N ARG A 143 -25.06 0.75 7.93
CA ARG A 143 -26.16 0.48 6.99
C ARG A 143 -26.11 -0.94 6.44
N SER A 144 -24.93 -1.43 6.04
CA SER A 144 -24.76 -2.76 5.46
C SER A 144 -25.15 -3.86 6.46
N THR A 145 -24.73 -3.74 7.71
CA THR A 145 -25.11 -4.65 8.80
C THR A 145 -26.63 -4.60 9.07
N ALA A 146 -27.21 -3.40 9.08
CA ALA A 146 -28.65 -3.24 9.26
C ALA A 146 -29.46 -3.92 8.14
N ILE A 147 -29.01 -3.80 6.88
CA ILE A 147 -29.61 -4.49 5.74
C ILE A 147 -29.45 -6.01 5.85
N ALA A 148 -28.28 -6.50 6.23
CA ALA A 148 -28.02 -7.93 6.37
C ALA A 148 -28.92 -8.58 7.44
N LEU A 149 -29.09 -7.90 8.58
CA LEU A 149 -29.91 -8.43 9.69
C LEU A 149 -31.42 -8.24 9.48
N PHE A 150 -31.84 -7.09 8.99
CA PHE A 150 -33.25 -6.68 8.99
C PHE A 150 -33.84 -6.43 7.59
N GLY A 151 -33.02 -6.49 6.53
CA GLY A 151 -33.50 -6.35 5.15
C GLY A 151 -34.42 -7.49 4.72
N SER A 152 -35.41 -7.19 3.88
CA SER A 152 -36.43 -8.14 3.36
C SER A 152 -35.95 -8.89 2.14
N SER A 153 -34.76 -9.48 2.13
CA SER A 153 -34.34 -10.35 1.01
C SER A 153 -34.52 -11.81 1.40
N SER A 154 -35.42 -12.50 0.73
CA SER A 154 -35.39 -13.96 0.65
C SER A 154 -34.05 -14.39 0.07
N PRO A 155 -33.33 -15.35 0.66
CA PRO A 155 -32.10 -15.88 0.07
C PRO A 155 -32.49 -16.63 -1.21
N GLY A 156 -32.13 -16.09 -2.38
CA GLY A 156 -32.25 -16.84 -3.63
C GLY A 156 -32.85 -16.15 -4.84
N SER A 157 -33.16 -14.88 -4.82
CA SER A 157 -33.59 -14.19 -6.06
C SER A 157 -32.52 -13.17 -6.51
N PRO A 158 -31.72 -13.48 -7.54
CA PRO A 158 -31.04 -12.43 -8.29
C PRO A 158 -32.14 -11.62 -8.97
N SER A 159 -32.31 -10.34 -8.65
CA SER A 159 -33.17 -9.42 -9.39
C SER A 159 -32.63 -9.24 -10.79
N LEU A 160 -33.20 -9.98 -11.74
CA LEU A 160 -32.99 -9.83 -13.20
C LEU A 160 -33.76 -8.65 -13.79
N SER A 161 -34.44 -7.84 -12.98
CA SER A 161 -35.08 -6.60 -13.37
C SER A 161 -34.38 -5.44 -12.68
N GLY A 162 -33.89 -4.48 -13.49
CA GLY A 162 -33.20 -3.26 -13.04
C GLY A 162 -34.09 -2.29 -12.25
N GLU A 163 -34.90 -2.78 -11.33
CA GLU A 163 -35.62 -1.96 -10.36
C GLU A 163 -34.64 -1.56 -9.25
N ALA A 164 -34.48 -0.26 -9.07
CA ALA A 164 -33.75 0.32 -7.96
C ALA A 164 -34.25 -0.31 -6.64
N ALA A 165 -33.36 -0.97 -5.92
CA ALA A 165 -33.67 -1.56 -4.63
C ALA A 165 -34.36 -0.49 -3.78
N SER A 166 -35.54 -0.81 -3.25
CA SER A 166 -36.29 0.09 -2.36
C SER A 166 -35.35 0.60 -1.27
N PRO A 167 -35.34 1.90 -0.94
CA PRO A 167 -34.47 2.46 0.07
C PRO A 167 -34.73 1.70 1.40
N PHE A 168 -33.66 1.24 2.04
CA PHE A 168 -33.74 0.57 3.33
C PHE A 168 -34.38 1.51 4.36
N ASP A 169 -35.45 1.05 4.99
CA ASP A 169 -36.15 1.80 6.04
C ASP A 169 -35.48 1.56 7.42
N PRO A 170 -34.78 2.55 7.98
CA PRO A 170 -34.10 2.44 9.26
C PRO A 170 -35.03 2.05 10.43
N SER A 171 -36.34 2.40 10.34
CA SER A 171 -37.31 2.12 11.40
C SER A 171 -37.50 0.62 11.65
N ARG A 172 -37.17 -0.24 10.68
CA ARG A 172 -37.26 -1.70 10.81
C ARG A 172 -36.20 -2.28 11.75
N ALA A 173 -35.04 -1.61 11.86
CA ALA A 173 -33.92 -2.08 12.67
C ALA A 173 -33.85 -1.35 14.01
N ILE A 174 -34.16 -0.04 14.05
CA ILE A 174 -34.11 0.74 15.29
C ILE A 174 -35.13 0.19 16.29
N GLY A 175 -34.65 -0.05 17.50
CA GLY A 175 -35.48 -0.60 18.58
C GLY A 175 -35.49 -2.12 18.62
N GLN A 176 -34.99 -2.82 17.60
CA GLN A 176 -34.86 -4.28 17.61
C GLN A 176 -33.70 -4.72 18.49
N THR A 177 -33.87 -5.89 19.12
CA THR A 177 -32.81 -6.50 19.92
C THR A 177 -32.00 -7.45 19.07
N ILE A 178 -30.68 -7.32 19.12
CA ILE A 178 -29.73 -8.27 18.59
C ILE A 178 -28.95 -8.94 19.73
N ARG A 179 -28.44 -10.12 19.46
CA ARG A 179 -27.58 -10.84 20.40
C ARG A 179 -26.17 -10.84 19.83
N VAL A 180 -25.19 -10.42 20.62
CA VAL A 180 -23.77 -10.39 20.29
C VAL A 180 -23.08 -11.57 20.96
N ASP A 181 -22.32 -12.35 20.20
CA ASP A 181 -21.53 -13.51 20.63
C ASP A 181 -22.35 -14.50 21.45
N ASN A 182 -23.64 -14.66 21.12
CA ASN A 182 -24.66 -15.52 21.76
C ASN A 182 -25.03 -15.16 23.20
N THR A 183 -24.32 -14.24 23.84
CA THR A 183 -24.48 -13.95 25.26
C THR A 183 -25.04 -12.56 25.52
N ILE A 184 -24.60 -11.54 24.80
CA ILE A 184 -24.87 -10.15 25.12
C ILE A 184 -26.05 -9.64 24.29
N ALA A 185 -27.19 -9.38 24.94
CA ALA A 185 -28.36 -8.78 24.29
C ALA A 185 -28.25 -7.25 24.30
N VAL A 186 -28.33 -6.62 23.11
CA VAL A 186 -28.28 -5.18 22.94
C VAL A 186 -29.36 -4.71 21.96
N LYS A 187 -29.81 -3.48 22.11
CA LYS A 187 -30.85 -2.85 21.29
C LYS A 187 -30.22 -1.96 20.24
N VAL A 188 -30.60 -2.10 19.00
CA VAL A 188 -30.17 -1.19 17.93
C VAL A 188 -30.76 0.20 18.19
N ALA A 189 -29.91 1.15 18.58
CA ALA A 189 -30.33 2.51 18.92
C ALA A 189 -29.99 3.54 17.85
N GLY A 190 -29.17 3.16 16.88
CA GLY A 190 -28.87 4.01 15.74
C GLY A 190 -28.18 3.27 14.59
N ILE A 191 -28.31 3.85 13.41
CA ILE A 191 -27.72 3.36 12.17
C ILE A 191 -26.91 4.47 11.55
N TYR A 192 -25.64 4.21 11.21
CA TYR A 192 -24.77 5.15 10.53
C TYR A 192 -24.44 4.70 9.10
N GLU A 193 -24.00 5.62 8.26
CA GLU A 193 -23.51 5.31 6.90
C GLU A 193 -22.31 4.38 6.95
N ASP A 194 -22.20 3.48 5.96
CA ASP A 194 -21.03 2.64 5.82
C ASP A 194 -19.75 3.50 5.71
N LEU A 195 -18.75 3.18 6.50
CA LEU A 195 -17.50 3.94 6.50
C LEU A 195 -16.71 3.65 5.24
N PRO A 196 -16.23 4.69 4.51
CA PRO A 196 -15.45 4.50 3.30
C PRO A 196 -14.16 3.72 3.56
N VAL A 197 -13.70 2.97 2.57
CA VAL A 197 -12.41 2.25 2.61
C VAL A 197 -11.19 3.18 2.77
N THR A 198 -11.38 4.50 2.61
CA THR A 198 -10.40 5.55 2.82
C THR A 198 -10.39 6.10 4.25
N THR A 199 -10.84 5.31 5.22
CA THR A 199 -10.77 5.65 6.65
C THR A 199 -10.11 4.54 7.46
N THR A 200 -9.45 4.91 8.55
CA THR A 200 -8.87 3.96 9.52
C THR A 200 -9.92 3.03 10.13
N PHE A 201 -11.17 3.46 10.16
CA PHE A 201 -12.29 2.71 10.75
C PHE A 201 -13.18 2.00 9.73
N ALA A 202 -12.74 1.85 8.47
CA ALA A 202 -13.51 1.23 7.39
C ALA A 202 -14.06 -0.18 7.70
N GLY A 203 -13.34 -0.94 8.55
CA GLY A 203 -13.79 -2.27 9.00
C GLY A 203 -14.67 -2.26 10.26
N THR A 204 -15.14 -1.09 10.72
CA THR A 204 -16.00 -0.98 11.92
C THR A 204 -17.45 -0.95 11.49
N HIS A 205 -18.12 -2.09 11.63
CA HIS A 205 -19.53 -2.26 11.26
C HIS A 205 -20.48 -2.08 12.43
N ILE A 206 -19.98 -2.27 13.68
CA ILE A 206 -20.75 -2.10 14.89
C ILE A 206 -19.96 -1.35 15.95
N LEU A 207 -20.64 -0.54 16.74
CA LEU A 207 -20.11 0.09 17.94
C LEU A 207 -20.95 -0.30 19.15
N LEU A 208 -20.28 -0.89 20.12
CA LEU A 208 -20.86 -1.43 21.35
C LEU A 208 -20.44 -0.56 22.54
N SER A 209 -21.30 -0.50 23.57
CA SER A 209 -20.99 0.30 24.76
C SER A 209 -19.85 -0.31 25.58
N TRP A 210 -18.84 0.50 25.88
CA TRP A 210 -17.74 0.16 26.79
C TRP A 210 -18.23 -0.33 28.15
N ASP A 211 -19.22 0.34 28.71
CA ASP A 211 -19.74 0.01 30.04
C ASP A 211 -20.40 -1.38 30.03
N LYS A 212 -21.06 -1.76 28.93
CA LYS A 212 -21.61 -3.11 28.77
C LYS A 212 -20.52 -4.18 28.73
N ALA A 213 -19.40 -3.91 28.06
CA ALA A 213 -18.26 -4.83 28.09
C ALA A 213 -17.69 -5.00 29.49
N ALA A 214 -17.56 -3.90 30.24
CA ALA A 214 -17.07 -3.94 31.63
C ALA A 214 -18.01 -4.71 32.59
N GLU A 215 -19.33 -4.73 32.30
CA GLU A 215 -20.32 -5.52 33.06
C GLU A 215 -20.25 -7.00 32.71
N GLU A 216 -20.25 -7.36 31.44
CA GLU A 216 -20.45 -8.72 30.95
C GLU A 216 -19.16 -9.54 30.81
N MET A 217 -18.03 -8.90 30.56
CA MET A 217 -16.74 -9.57 30.37
C MET A 217 -15.95 -9.65 31.69
N PRO A 218 -15.78 -10.83 32.29
CA PRO A 218 -15.12 -10.97 33.60
C PRO A 218 -13.73 -10.36 33.67
N TRP A 219 -12.96 -10.42 32.57
CA TRP A 219 -11.60 -9.87 32.49
C TRP A 219 -11.55 -8.32 32.40
N MET A 220 -12.66 -7.68 31.96
CA MET A 220 -12.81 -6.22 31.95
C MET A 220 -13.30 -5.65 33.27
N LYS A 221 -13.69 -6.48 34.19
CA LYS A 221 -14.23 -6.01 35.47
C LYS A 221 -13.13 -5.26 36.26
N GLY A 222 -13.40 -3.99 36.54
CA GLY A 222 -12.42 -3.12 37.23
C GLY A 222 -11.31 -2.56 36.33
N ILE A 223 -11.40 -2.77 35.00
CA ILE A 223 -10.36 -2.34 34.04
C ILE A 223 -10.11 -0.81 34.07
N ASN A 224 -11.14 -0.03 34.39
CA ASN A 224 -11.05 1.44 34.49
C ASN A 224 -10.18 1.94 35.66
N THR A 225 -9.67 1.04 36.51
CA THR A 225 -8.76 1.36 37.62
C THR A 225 -7.38 0.71 37.46
N GLN A 226 -7.19 -0.11 36.42
CA GLN A 226 -5.96 -0.87 36.20
C GLN A 226 -4.98 -0.09 35.30
N TRP A 227 -3.92 0.43 35.89
CA TRP A 227 -2.90 1.19 35.18
C TRP A 227 -1.92 0.31 34.40
N ASP A 228 -1.87 -0.99 34.62
CA ASP A 228 -0.96 -1.92 33.95
C ASP A 228 -1.60 -2.64 32.74
N ALA A 229 -2.83 -2.27 32.37
CA ALA A 229 -3.57 -2.88 31.28
C ALA A 229 -3.41 -2.09 29.96
N ASP A 230 -2.39 -2.39 29.15
CA ASP A 230 -2.03 -1.61 27.96
C ASP A 230 -2.64 -2.18 26.65
N GLY A 231 -3.85 -2.68 26.66
CA GLY A 231 -4.48 -3.28 25.48
C GLY A 231 -5.52 -2.39 24.78
N PHE A 232 -5.59 -1.11 25.09
CA PHE A 232 -6.71 -0.27 24.66
C PHE A 232 -6.23 0.97 23.91
N TRP A 233 -7.01 1.39 22.94
CA TRP A 233 -6.78 2.64 22.23
C TRP A 233 -7.45 3.80 22.97
N LEU A 234 -6.78 4.91 23.01
CA LEU A 234 -7.31 6.14 23.59
C LEU A 234 -7.26 7.26 22.55
N PHE A 235 -8.42 7.75 22.21
CA PHE A 235 -8.60 8.88 21.31
C PHE A 235 -8.98 10.13 22.06
N VAL A 236 -8.49 11.27 21.63
CA VAL A 236 -8.80 12.60 22.16
C VAL A 236 -9.24 13.52 21.04
N GLU A 237 -10.22 14.36 21.32
CA GLU A 237 -10.62 15.48 20.47
C GLU A 237 -10.12 16.77 21.12
N LEU A 238 -9.24 17.49 20.46
CA LEU A 238 -8.69 18.77 20.90
C LEU A 238 -9.73 19.89 20.74
N ASP A 239 -9.77 20.81 21.68
CA ASP A 239 -10.55 22.05 21.52
C ASP A 239 -9.96 22.93 20.41
N ASP A 240 -8.64 23.09 20.37
CA ASP A 240 -7.92 23.74 19.28
C ASP A 240 -6.81 22.80 18.77
N PRO A 241 -6.79 22.48 17.45
CA PRO A 241 -5.72 21.68 16.85
C PRO A 241 -4.31 22.25 17.05
N SER A 242 -4.18 23.57 17.21
CA SER A 242 -2.88 24.23 17.44
C SER A 242 -2.23 23.86 18.76
N ASP A 243 -3.03 23.42 19.73
CA ASP A 243 -2.57 23.08 21.09
C ASP A 243 -1.97 21.67 21.20
N ILE A 244 -1.96 20.90 20.13
CA ILE A 244 -1.51 19.49 20.15
C ILE A 244 -0.13 19.31 20.78
N LYS A 245 0.82 20.23 20.56
CA LYS A 245 2.17 20.17 21.14
C LYS A 245 2.15 20.44 22.64
N ALA A 246 1.37 21.43 23.09
CA ALA A 246 1.24 21.78 24.50
C ALA A 246 0.52 20.65 25.26
N ALA A 247 -0.56 20.11 24.68
CA ALA A 247 -1.30 18.97 25.21
C ALA A 247 -0.42 17.72 25.29
N SER A 248 0.33 17.39 24.23
CA SER A 248 1.26 16.25 24.20
C SER A 248 2.35 16.37 25.28
N THR A 249 2.89 17.58 25.49
CA THR A 249 3.86 17.83 26.58
C THR A 249 3.24 17.63 27.95
N SER A 250 1.98 18.02 28.11
CA SER A 250 1.27 17.95 29.41
C SER A 250 0.92 16.52 29.82
N ILE A 251 0.73 15.60 28.85
CA ILE A 251 0.42 14.18 29.13
C ILE A 251 1.66 13.32 29.32
N LYS A 252 2.83 13.81 28.90
CA LYS A 252 4.06 13.04 28.73
C LYS A 252 4.39 12.12 29.93
N ASP A 253 4.31 12.64 31.13
CA ASP A 253 4.79 11.96 32.35
C ASP A 253 3.67 11.26 33.14
N ILE A 254 2.46 11.12 32.60
CA ILE A 254 1.33 10.61 33.40
C ILE A 254 1.60 9.16 33.84
N LEU A 255 2.05 8.28 32.92
CA LEU A 255 2.31 6.88 33.27
C LEU A 255 3.42 6.75 34.33
N ARG A 256 4.42 7.60 34.31
CA ARG A 256 5.50 7.60 35.32
C ARG A 256 5.03 7.94 36.73
N ARG A 257 3.91 8.66 36.87
CA ARG A 257 3.30 8.98 38.16
C ARG A 257 2.50 7.84 38.76
N HIS A 258 1.98 6.95 37.90
CA HIS A 258 1.13 5.84 38.32
C HIS A 258 1.86 4.48 38.34
N ARG A 259 2.97 4.35 37.61
CA ARG A 259 3.75 3.12 37.53
C ARG A 259 5.14 3.34 38.13
N THR A 260 5.40 2.67 39.24
CA THR A 260 6.72 2.73 39.90
C THR A 260 7.81 2.20 38.96
N ALA A 261 8.85 2.99 38.72
CA ALA A 261 9.96 2.67 37.80
C ALA A 261 9.62 2.66 36.27
N SER A 262 8.46 3.12 35.84
CA SER A 262 8.18 3.34 34.41
C SER A 262 9.03 4.48 33.85
N LYS A 263 9.57 4.28 32.65
CA LYS A 263 10.27 5.30 31.83
C LYS A 263 9.51 5.61 30.55
N GLU A 264 8.22 5.29 30.55
CA GLU A 264 7.33 5.47 29.41
C GLU A 264 6.92 6.94 29.25
N ASP A 265 6.85 7.38 28.01
CA ASP A 265 6.44 8.74 27.63
C ASP A 265 5.18 8.69 26.78
N LEU A 266 4.13 9.38 27.19
CA LEU A 266 2.94 9.55 26.38
C LEU A 266 3.09 10.70 25.40
N SER A 267 2.52 10.52 24.21
CA SER A 267 2.45 11.57 23.17
C SER A 267 1.13 11.52 22.42
N LEU A 268 0.73 12.66 21.82
CA LEU A 268 -0.44 12.73 20.95
C LEU A 268 -0.02 12.58 19.50
N TYR A 269 -0.70 11.72 18.80
CA TYR A 269 -0.47 11.45 17.39
C TYR A 269 -1.70 11.84 16.55
N PRO A 270 -1.62 12.93 15.73
CA PRO A 270 -2.77 13.47 15.02
C PRO A 270 -3.27 12.52 13.93
N MET A 271 -4.59 12.48 13.73
CA MET A 271 -5.27 11.60 12.77
C MET A 271 -4.77 11.81 11.34
N ASP A 272 -4.49 13.03 10.91
CA ASP A 272 -3.97 13.35 9.59
C ASP A 272 -2.64 12.63 9.25
N ARG A 273 -1.99 12.01 10.24
CA ARG A 273 -0.72 11.30 10.06
C ARG A 273 -0.84 9.79 10.19
N TRP A 274 -1.95 9.25 10.68
CA TRP A 274 -2.07 7.81 10.96
C TRP A 274 -1.78 6.95 9.73
N HIS A 275 -2.39 7.28 8.61
CA HIS A 275 -2.26 6.53 7.38
C HIS A 275 -0.87 6.65 6.73
N LEU A 276 -0.36 7.88 6.61
CA LEU A 276 0.86 8.14 5.84
C LEU A 276 2.15 7.88 6.62
N TYR A 277 2.13 8.05 7.94
CA TYR A 277 3.33 8.03 8.79
C TYR A 277 3.21 7.03 9.94
N SER A 278 2.72 5.82 9.64
CA SER A 278 2.43 4.75 10.63
C SER A 278 3.67 4.05 11.19
N GLU A 279 4.87 4.29 10.67
CA GLU A 279 6.09 3.64 11.15
C GLU A 279 6.87 4.56 12.09
N PHE A 280 7.17 4.02 13.28
CA PHE A 280 7.95 4.72 14.31
C PHE A 280 9.35 4.15 14.42
N SER A 281 10.34 5.02 14.67
CA SER A 281 11.71 4.68 15.02
C SER A 281 12.19 5.65 16.06
N ASP A 282 12.77 5.12 17.15
CA ASP A 282 13.30 5.91 18.27
C ASP A 282 12.28 6.94 18.82
N GLY A 283 11.02 6.54 18.96
CA GLY A 283 9.97 7.38 19.51
C GLY A 283 9.39 8.41 18.52
N HIS A 284 9.87 8.46 17.30
CA HIS A 284 9.41 9.42 16.29
C HIS A 284 8.79 8.72 15.09
N SER A 285 7.72 9.29 14.56
CA SER A 285 7.12 8.86 13.31
C SER A 285 8.05 9.24 12.14
N VAL A 286 8.67 8.28 11.49
CA VAL A 286 9.68 8.50 10.44
C VAL A 286 9.18 8.18 9.05
N SER A 287 8.35 7.17 8.91
CA SER A 287 7.90 6.70 7.61
C SER A 287 6.59 5.91 7.70
N GLY A 288 6.24 5.27 6.62
CA GLY A 288 5.03 4.50 6.44
C GLY A 288 4.65 4.56 4.96
N ARG A 289 3.38 4.65 4.69
CA ARG A 289 2.84 4.70 3.32
C ARG A 289 3.32 5.93 2.52
N ILE A 290 3.76 7.00 3.19
CA ILE A 290 4.36 8.19 2.56
C ILE A 290 5.56 7.86 1.66
N ARG A 291 6.31 6.77 1.94
CA ARG A 291 7.40 6.32 1.05
C ARG A 291 6.88 5.93 -0.33
N ILE A 292 5.75 5.23 -0.37
CA ILE A 292 5.10 4.79 -1.61
C ILE A 292 4.55 6.01 -2.37
N VAL A 293 3.91 6.93 -1.65
CA VAL A 293 3.39 8.19 -2.22
C VAL A 293 4.51 9.00 -2.87
N ARG A 294 5.64 9.16 -2.18
CA ARG A 294 6.82 9.85 -2.75
C ARG A 294 7.40 9.12 -3.95
N LEU A 295 7.49 7.80 -3.91
CA LEU A 295 7.96 6.99 -5.04
C LEU A 295 7.10 7.23 -6.29
N PHE A 296 5.78 7.15 -6.16
CA PHE A 296 4.87 7.37 -7.29
C PHE A 296 4.85 8.82 -7.77
N ALA A 297 4.97 9.80 -6.87
CA ALA A 297 5.12 11.20 -7.26
C ALA A 297 6.38 11.42 -8.11
N VAL A 298 7.51 10.81 -7.74
CA VAL A 298 8.76 10.84 -8.52
C VAL A 298 8.59 10.15 -9.87
N ILE A 299 7.96 8.98 -9.91
CA ILE A 299 7.66 8.25 -11.17
C ILE A 299 6.77 9.12 -12.08
N GLY A 300 5.71 9.73 -11.54
CA GLY A 300 4.82 10.60 -12.29
C GLY A 300 5.54 11.82 -12.87
N ALA A 301 6.40 12.46 -12.07
CA ALA A 301 7.25 13.56 -12.52
C ALA A 301 8.20 13.12 -13.64
N PHE A 302 8.79 11.94 -13.55
CA PHE A 302 9.65 11.40 -14.60
C PHE A 302 8.89 11.08 -15.88
N VAL A 303 7.72 10.46 -15.82
CA VAL A 303 6.91 10.16 -17.00
C VAL A 303 6.47 11.46 -17.70
N LEU A 304 6.07 12.48 -16.93
CA LEU A 304 5.75 13.78 -17.48
C LEU A 304 6.97 14.46 -18.11
N LEU A 305 8.14 14.40 -17.46
CA LEU A 305 9.38 14.92 -18.00
C LEU A 305 9.74 14.24 -19.33
N LEU A 306 9.56 12.92 -19.43
CA LEU A 306 9.76 12.16 -20.67
C LEU A 306 8.83 12.65 -21.79
N ALA A 307 7.57 12.90 -21.47
CA ALA A 307 6.60 13.45 -22.43
C ALA A 307 7.00 14.87 -22.90
N CYS A 308 7.44 15.73 -21.97
CA CYS A 308 7.95 17.08 -22.30
C CYS A 308 9.23 17.03 -23.16
N ILE A 309 10.19 16.16 -22.80
CA ILE A 309 11.42 15.96 -23.56
C ILE A 309 11.10 15.45 -24.98
N ASN A 310 10.18 14.52 -25.11
CA ASN A 310 9.74 14.04 -26.40
C ASN A 310 9.15 15.18 -27.26
N PHE A 311 8.28 16.00 -26.68
CA PHE A 311 7.75 17.19 -27.34
C PHE A 311 8.86 18.18 -27.75
N MET A 312 9.81 18.48 -26.86
CA MET A 312 10.95 19.35 -27.16
C MET A 312 11.81 18.82 -28.32
N ASN A 313 12.14 17.53 -28.28
CA ASN A 313 12.93 16.87 -29.30
C ASN A 313 12.26 16.95 -30.69
N LEU A 314 10.97 16.67 -30.74
CA LEU A 314 10.21 16.71 -31.98
C LEU A 314 9.99 18.12 -32.50
N SER A 315 9.71 19.06 -31.61
CA SER A 315 9.52 20.48 -31.96
C SER A 315 10.80 21.10 -32.50
N THR A 316 11.97 20.74 -31.94
CA THR A 316 13.28 21.22 -32.41
C THR A 316 13.78 20.49 -33.65
N ALA A 317 13.39 19.26 -33.90
CA ALA A 317 13.71 18.54 -35.13
C ALA A 317 13.23 19.29 -36.37
N ARG A 318 12.07 19.96 -36.32
CA ARG A 318 11.54 20.78 -37.41
C ARG A 318 12.03 22.23 -37.43
N SER A 319 12.94 22.58 -36.56
CA SER A 319 13.47 23.94 -36.46
C SER A 319 14.02 24.50 -37.79
N ASP A 320 14.61 23.67 -38.63
CA ASP A 320 15.20 24.11 -39.92
C ASP A 320 14.11 24.59 -40.89
N ARG A 321 12.95 23.95 -40.97
CA ARG A 321 11.80 24.44 -41.78
C ARG A 321 11.18 25.71 -41.18
N ARG A 322 11.09 25.84 -39.87
CA ARG A 322 10.55 27.00 -39.16
C ARG A 322 11.58 28.15 -39.08
N ALA A 323 12.90 27.86 -39.18
CA ALA A 323 13.92 28.86 -39.14
C ALA A 323 13.77 29.90 -40.27
N ARG A 324 13.42 29.48 -41.49
CA ARG A 324 13.12 30.39 -42.61
C ARG A 324 11.93 31.32 -42.30
N GLU A 325 10.83 30.77 -41.76
CA GLU A 325 9.65 31.56 -41.34
C GLU A 325 10.02 32.58 -40.25
N VAL A 326 10.77 32.17 -39.24
CA VAL A 326 11.26 33.05 -38.16
C VAL A 326 12.22 34.11 -38.70
N GLY A 327 13.09 33.71 -39.64
CA GLY A 327 14.01 34.63 -40.32
C GLY A 327 13.29 35.76 -41.08
N ILE A 328 12.27 35.40 -41.89
CA ILE A 328 11.41 36.34 -42.61
C ILE A 328 10.67 37.28 -41.64
N ARG A 329 10.09 36.76 -40.56
CA ARG A 329 9.39 37.59 -39.58
C ARG A 329 10.32 38.56 -38.86
N LYS A 330 11.56 38.14 -38.53
CA LYS A 330 12.55 39.04 -37.94
C LYS A 330 13.02 40.13 -38.90
N THR A 331 13.16 39.83 -40.18
CA THR A 331 13.48 40.83 -41.18
C THR A 331 12.34 41.83 -41.40
N LEU A 332 11.08 41.41 -41.16
CA LEU A 332 9.89 42.26 -41.16
C LEU A 332 9.66 42.98 -39.82
N GLY A 333 10.61 42.92 -38.86
CA GLY A 333 10.57 43.69 -37.63
C GLY A 333 10.00 43.00 -36.40
N SER A 334 9.68 41.71 -36.45
CA SER A 334 9.17 41.00 -35.27
C SER A 334 10.20 40.91 -34.14
N LEU A 335 9.78 41.32 -32.93
CA LEU A 335 10.61 41.25 -31.73
C LEU A 335 10.81 39.82 -31.26
N ARG A 336 11.98 39.50 -30.66
CA ARG A 336 12.28 38.19 -30.11
C ARG A 336 11.22 37.69 -29.09
N ARG A 337 10.70 38.63 -28.27
CA ARG A 337 9.66 38.35 -27.28
C ARG A 337 8.34 37.85 -27.93
N GLN A 338 7.96 38.43 -29.06
CA GLN A 338 6.76 38.04 -29.80
C GLN A 338 6.87 36.62 -30.35
N ILE A 339 8.05 36.23 -30.82
CA ILE A 339 8.33 34.89 -31.32
C ILE A 339 8.28 33.88 -30.17
N ILE A 340 8.91 34.22 -29.02
CA ILE A 340 8.88 33.35 -27.82
C ILE A 340 7.42 33.15 -27.36
N SER A 341 6.66 34.24 -27.21
CA SER A 341 5.25 34.14 -26.76
C SER A 341 4.39 33.32 -27.71
N GLN A 342 4.61 33.41 -29.00
CA GLN A 342 3.90 32.61 -30.00
C GLN A 342 4.18 31.10 -29.83
N PHE A 343 5.47 30.68 -29.74
CA PHE A 343 5.82 29.28 -29.55
C PHE A 343 5.32 28.72 -28.22
N LEU A 344 5.39 29.52 -27.14
CA LEU A 344 4.81 29.13 -25.86
C LEU A 344 3.28 28.97 -25.94
N ALA A 345 2.58 29.91 -26.60
CA ALA A 345 1.14 29.82 -26.80
C ALA A 345 0.77 28.57 -27.61
N GLU A 346 1.50 28.24 -28.69
CA GLU A 346 1.29 27.01 -29.46
C GLU A 346 1.45 25.77 -28.59
N SER A 347 2.49 25.71 -27.74
CA SER A 347 2.73 24.56 -26.85
C SER A 347 1.70 24.44 -25.74
N VAL A 348 1.26 25.57 -25.17
CA VAL A 348 0.18 25.61 -24.17
C VAL A 348 -1.14 25.14 -24.78
N CYS A 349 -1.49 25.59 -26.00
CA CYS A 349 -2.69 25.12 -26.70
C CYS A 349 -2.62 23.61 -26.96
N MET A 350 -1.45 23.07 -27.33
CA MET A 350 -1.26 21.64 -27.51
C MET A 350 -1.42 20.88 -26.17
N ALA A 351 -0.87 21.42 -25.07
CA ALA A 351 -1.00 20.83 -23.75
C ALA A 351 -2.47 20.84 -23.25
N LEU A 352 -3.22 21.90 -23.50
CA LEU A 352 -4.65 21.96 -23.16
C LEU A 352 -5.47 20.95 -23.97
N LEU A 353 -5.18 20.77 -25.26
CA LEU A 353 -5.84 19.73 -26.04
C LEU A 353 -5.45 18.32 -25.54
N ALA A 354 -4.17 18.12 -25.23
CA ALA A 354 -3.68 16.88 -24.64
C ALA A 354 -4.34 16.59 -23.28
N PHE A 355 -4.58 17.62 -22.47
CA PHE A 355 -5.27 17.50 -21.18
C PHE A 355 -6.70 17.01 -21.34
N ILE A 356 -7.47 17.56 -22.29
CA ILE A 356 -8.84 17.12 -22.57
C ILE A 356 -8.86 15.64 -22.95
N LEU A 357 -7.93 15.22 -23.83
CA LEU A 357 -7.79 13.81 -24.21
C LEU A 357 -7.32 12.96 -23.04
N ALA A 358 -6.41 13.46 -22.21
CA ALA A 358 -5.91 12.77 -21.03
C ALA A 358 -7.01 12.50 -19.99
N VAL A 359 -7.91 13.47 -19.77
CA VAL A 359 -9.08 13.28 -18.89
C VAL A 359 -9.97 12.15 -19.43
N GLY A 360 -10.18 12.09 -20.74
CA GLY A 360 -10.92 11.00 -21.38
C GLY A 360 -10.24 9.63 -21.20
N ILE A 361 -8.91 9.56 -21.37
CA ILE A 361 -8.14 8.34 -21.14
C ILE A 361 -8.21 7.93 -19.64
N VAL A 362 -8.06 8.89 -18.72
CA VAL A 362 -8.18 8.64 -17.28
C VAL A 362 -9.56 8.06 -16.96
N TRP A 363 -10.62 8.66 -17.44
CA TRP A 363 -11.99 8.17 -17.22
C TRP A 363 -12.19 6.73 -17.72
N LEU A 364 -11.67 6.40 -18.90
CA LEU A 364 -11.75 5.05 -19.47
C LEU A 364 -10.87 4.03 -18.73
N SER A 365 -9.70 4.45 -18.27
CA SER A 365 -8.72 3.55 -17.61
C SER A 365 -8.93 3.42 -16.10
N LEU A 366 -9.73 4.30 -15.48
CA LEU A 366 -9.94 4.33 -14.04
C LEU A 366 -10.40 2.99 -13.47
N PRO A 367 -11.38 2.24 -14.04
CA PRO A 367 -11.77 0.94 -13.49
C PRO A 367 -10.66 -0.12 -13.51
N LEU A 368 -9.77 -0.06 -14.50
CA LEU A 368 -8.59 -0.94 -14.55
C LEU A 368 -7.54 -0.51 -13.52
N PHE A 369 -7.34 0.78 -13.39
CA PHE A 369 -6.40 1.35 -12.43
C PHE A 369 -6.85 1.07 -10.99
N ASP A 370 -8.15 1.19 -10.68
CA ASP A 370 -8.73 0.88 -9.37
C ASP A 370 -8.50 -0.57 -8.96
N ARG A 371 -8.68 -1.51 -9.89
CA ARG A 371 -8.36 -2.94 -9.64
C ARG A 371 -6.87 -3.14 -9.31
N LEU A 372 -5.97 -2.45 -10.03
CA LEU A 372 -4.52 -2.53 -9.78
C LEU A 372 -4.14 -1.83 -8.48
N ALA A 373 -4.79 -0.71 -8.18
CA ALA A 373 -4.55 0.09 -6.98
C ALA A 373 -5.32 -0.42 -5.75
N ALA A 374 -6.20 -1.44 -5.91
CA ALA A 374 -7.13 -1.91 -4.89
C ALA A 374 -7.85 -0.75 -4.18
N LYS A 375 -8.38 0.18 -4.97
CA LYS A 375 -9.10 1.39 -4.53
C LYS A 375 -10.36 1.58 -5.35
N ASP A 376 -11.21 2.49 -4.88
CA ASP A 376 -12.41 2.94 -5.58
C ASP A 376 -12.33 4.47 -5.72
N MET A 377 -11.63 4.92 -6.77
CA MET A 377 -11.37 6.34 -6.98
C MET A 377 -12.37 6.92 -8.00
N ALA A 378 -12.77 8.16 -7.75
CA ALA A 378 -13.60 8.91 -8.66
C ALA A 378 -12.93 10.21 -9.11
N ILE A 379 -13.20 10.62 -10.36
CA ILE A 379 -12.79 11.95 -10.80
C ILE A 379 -13.62 12.98 -10.02
N PRO A 380 -12.99 13.93 -9.31
CA PRO A 380 -13.71 14.88 -8.46
C PRO A 380 -14.33 16.01 -9.29
N TRP A 381 -15.40 15.69 -10.03
CA TRP A 381 -16.06 16.64 -10.94
C TRP A 381 -16.54 17.92 -10.25
N GLY A 382 -16.97 17.82 -8.98
CA GLY A 382 -17.49 18.93 -8.19
C GLY A 382 -16.44 19.71 -7.40
N ASP A 383 -15.15 19.37 -7.48
CA ASP A 383 -14.08 20.02 -6.71
C ASP A 383 -13.33 21.06 -7.58
N PRO A 384 -13.65 22.37 -7.48
CA PRO A 384 -13.03 23.41 -8.31
C PRO A 384 -11.54 23.55 -8.05
N PHE A 385 -11.06 23.27 -6.83
CA PHE A 385 -9.65 23.34 -6.49
C PHE A 385 -8.83 22.29 -7.24
N CYS A 386 -9.36 21.07 -7.36
CA CYS A 386 -8.76 20.02 -8.16
C CYS A 386 -8.60 20.40 -9.63
N TRP A 387 -9.62 21.01 -10.21
CA TRP A 387 -9.59 21.44 -11.61
C TRP A 387 -8.64 22.62 -11.82
N LEU A 388 -8.58 23.57 -10.91
CA LEU A 388 -7.61 24.66 -10.95
C LEU A 388 -6.17 24.15 -10.84
N ALA A 389 -5.92 23.20 -9.96
CA ALA A 389 -4.61 22.56 -9.82
C ALA A 389 -4.22 21.79 -11.09
N ALA A 390 -5.13 21.01 -11.67
CA ALA A 390 -4.91 20.27 -12.91
C ALA A 390 -4.68 21.20 -14.11
N LEU A 391 -5.42 22.29 -14.21
CA LEU A 391 -5.22 23.32 -15.23
C LEU A 391 -3.87 24.03 -15.04
N GLY A 392 -3.52 24.45 -13.83
CA GLY A 392 -2.22 25.06 -13.50
C GLY A 392 -1.05 24.13 -13.85
N PHE A 393 -1.19 22.85 -13.52
CA PHE A 393 -0.23 21.81 -13.87
C PHE A 393 -0.09 21.62 -15.39
N THR A 394 -1.20 21.67 -16.13
CA THR A 394 -1.21 21.59 -17.60
C THR A 394 -0.55 22.79 -18.23
N LEU A 395 -0.83 23.98 -17.73
CA LEU A 395 -0.17 25.23 -18.18
C LEU A 395 1.34 25.18 -17.92
N PHE A 396 1.73 24.74 -16.73
CA PHE A 396 3.16 24.52 -16.40
C PHE A 396 3.81 23.54 -17.36
N THR A 397 3.16 22.42 -17.66
CA THR A 397 3.64 21.41 -18.62
C THR A 397 3.80 22.00 -20.03
N GLY A 398 2.82 22.78 -20.50
CA GLY A 398 2.88 23.43 -21.80
C GLY A 398 4.01 24.46 -21.91
N ILE A 399 4.23 25.24 -20.84
CA ILE A 399 5.33 26.20 -20.76
C ILE A 399 6.68 25.46 -20.72
N LEU A 400 6.80 24.41 -19.91
CA LEU A 400 8.02 23.61 -19.80
C LEU A 400 8.38 22.96 -21.15
N ALA A 401 7.43 22.28 -21.78
CA ALA A 401 7.61 21.63 -23.07
C ALA A 401 7.92 22.62 -24.20
N GLY A 402 7.32 23.82 -24.17
CA GLY A 402 7.52 24.87 -25.17
C GLY A 402 8.75 25.73 -24.95
N SER A 403 9.34 25.74 -23.74
CA SER A 403 10.41 26.64 -23.35
C SER A 403 11.65 26.49 -24.24
N TYR A 404 12.19 25.28 -24.32
CA TYR A 404 13.40 25.02 -25.11
C TYR A 404 13.22 25.34 -26.60
N PRO A 405 12.17 24.88 -27.30
CA PRO A 405 11.93 25.30 -28.70
C PRO A 405 11.80 26.80 -28.87
N ALA A 406 11.10 27.50 -27.98
CA ALA A 406 10.86 28.93 -28.06
C ALA A 406 12.16 29.73 -27.94
N PHE A 407 12.99 29.42 -26.94
CA PHE A 407 14.29 30.12 -26.77
C PHE A 407 15.27 29.78 -27.87
N TYR A 408 15.32 28.52 -28.30
CA TYR A 408 16.24 28.07 -29.36
C TYR A 408 15.91 28.72 -30.71
N LEU A 409 14.63 28.65 -31.16
CA LEU A 409 14.20 29.20 -32.45
C LEU A 409 14.28 30.72 -32.48
N SER A 410 13.98 31.40 -31.38
CA SER A 410 14.07 32.86 -31.27
C SER A 410 15.51 33.35 -31.29
N GLY A 411 16.52 32.48 -31.08
CA GLY A 411 17.94 32.87 -31.13
C GLY A 411 18.55 32.96 -32.53
N PHE A 412 17.89 32.48 -33.59
CA PHE A 412 18.44 32.47 -34.96
C PHE A 412 18.69 33.85 -35.53
N GLN A 413 19.84 34.01 -36.20
CA GLN A 413 20.21 35.23 -36.92
C GLN A 413 19.64 35.17 -38.34
N PRO A 414 18.82 36.17 -38.78
CA PRO A 414 18.12 36.15 -40.07
C PRO A 414 19.06 35.97 -41.26
N VAL A 415 20.19 36.71 -41.25
CA VAL A 415 21.16 36.73 -42.37
C VAL A 415 21.76 35.33 -42.59
N LYS A 416 22.10 34.58 -41.54
CA LYS A 416 22.68 33.24 -41.68
C LYS A 416 21.66 32.23 -42.19
N VAL A 417 20.41 32.38 -41.75
CA VAL A 417 19.31 31.45 -42.14
C VAL A 417 18.91 31.66 -43.61
N LEU A 418 18.82 32.92 -44.07
CA LEU A 418 18.43 33.24 -45.44
C LEU A 418 19.52 32.94 -46.48
N LYS A 419 20.81 33.00 -46.09
CA LYS A 419 21.96 32.62 -46.97
C LYS A 419 22.18 31.11 -47.06
N GLY A 420 21.34 30.28 -46.47
CA GLY A 420 21.52 28.82 -46.50
C GLY A 420 22.62 28.26 -45.59
N ASN A 421 23.39 29.12 -44.98
CA ASN A 421 24.44 28.84 -44.00
C ASN A 421 23.85 28.86 -42.56
N ALA A 422 22.75 28.23 -42.35
CA ALA A 422 22.35 27.88 -40.99
C ALA A 422 23.45 26.91 -40.49
N GLY A 423 24.43 27.42 -39.75
CA GLY A 423 25.55 26.67 -39.22
C GLY A 423 25.05 25.43 -38.51
N PRO A 424 25.90 24.43 -38.23
CA PRO A 424 25.48 23.18 -37.62
C PRO A 424 24.65 23.48 -36.39
N SER A 425 23.34 23.33 -36.50
CA SER A 425 22.45 23.47 -35.34
C SER A 425 23.06 22.59 -34.27
N SER A 426 23.42 23.16 -33.13
CA SER A 426 24.11 22.40 -32.09
C SER A 426 23.24 21.16 -31.76
N THR A 427 23.70 20.02 -32.23
CA THR A 427 23.02 18.73 -31.99
C THR A 427 23.14 18.31 -30.51
N LEU A 428 24.03 19.01 -29.79
CA LEU A 428 24.40 18.70 -28.41
C LEU A 428 23.21 18.74 -27.43
N PRO A 429 22.38 19.80 -27.38
CA PRO A 429 21.25 19.81 -26.42
C PRO A 429 20.21 18.73 -26.71
N ARG A 430 19.97 18.41 -28.00
CA ARG A 430 19.05 17.32 -28.38
C ARG A 430 19.62 15.96 -27.98
N LYS A 431 20.92 15.71 -28.17
CA LYS A 431 21.61 14.52 -27.69
C LYS A 431 21.50 14.39 -26.19
N ALA A 432 21.72 15.50 -25.45
CA ALA A 432 21.57 15.53 -23.99
C ALA A 432 20.14 15.16 -23.52
N LEU A 433 19.11 15.71 -24.19
CA LEU A 433 17.71 15.37 -23.89
C LEU A 433 17.41 13.89 -24.15
N VAL A 434 17.95 13.30 -25.23
CA VAL A 434 17.79 11.86 -25.51
C VAL A 434 18.50 11.02 -24.44
N VAL A 435 19.74 11.39 -24.05
CA VAL A 435 20.47 10.72 -22.97
C VAL A 435 19.66 10.76 -21.67
N LEU A 436 19.17 11.94 -21.28
CA LEU A 436 18.34 12.10 -20.08
C LEU A 436 17.08 11.23 -20.14
N GLN A 437 16.39 11.23 -21.29
CA GLN A 437 15.21 10.41 -21.53
C GLN A 437 15.46 8.92 -21.30
N PHE A 438 16.53 8.39 -21.93
CA PHE A 438 16.88 6.98 -21.74
C PHE A 438 17.42 6.69 -20.34
N THR A 439 18.14 7.61 -19.71
CA THR A 439 18.59 7.46 -18.32
C THR A 439 17.40 7.25 -17.38
N VAL A 440 16.37 8.09 -17.49
CA VAL A 440 15.16 7.96 -16.70
C VAL A 440 14.44 6.62 -16.98
N SER A 441 14.24 6.28 -18.26
CA SER A 441 13.55 5.03 -18.63
C SER A 441 14.28 3.78 -18.13
N ILE A 442 15.60 3.73 -18.28
CA ILE A 442 16.44 2.62 -17.81
C ILE A 442 16.37 2.52 -16.28
N THR A 443 16.43 3.66 -15.59
CA THR A 443 16.30 3.71 -14.11
C THR A 443 14.97 3.12 -13.64
N LEU A 444 13.86 3.48 -14.33
CA LEU A 444 12.53 2.93 -14.01
C LEU A 444 12.45 1.41 -14.27
N ILE A 445 13.03 0.92 -15.37
CA ILE A 445 13.06 -0.52 -15.68
C ILE A 445 13.85 -1.27 -14.60
N ILE A 446 15.05 -0.82 -14.27
CA ILE A 446 15.89 -1.44 -13.24
C ILE A 446 15.17 -1.45 -11.90
N GLY A 447 14.58 -0.32 -11.50
CA GLY A 447 13.80 -0.19 -10.27
C GLY A 447 12.66 -1.21 -10.21
N THR A 448 11.86 -1.29 -11.27
CA THR A 448 10.74 -2.25 -11.37
C THR A 448 11.21 -3.70 -11.26
N VAL A 449 12.30 -4.08 -11.94
CA VAL A 449 12.85 -5.45 -11.88
C VAL A 449 13.35 -5.77 -10.47
N ILE A 450 13.98 -4.81 -9.78
CA ILE A 450 14.48 -5.02 -8.41
C ILE A 450 13.31 -5.14 -7.43
N ILE A 451 12.26 -4.32 -7.53
CA ILE A 451 11.05 -4.41 -6.71
C ILE A 451 10.41 -5.80 -6.89
N TYR A 452 10.23 -6.23 -8.13
CA TYR A 452 9.68 -7.56 -8.41
C TYR A 452 10.54 -8.68 -7.80
N ARG A 453 11.87 -8.60 -7.93
CA ARG A 453 12.80 -9.57 -7.34
C ARG A 453 12.76 -9.59 -5.81
N GLN A 454 12.61 -8.45 -5.18
CA GLN A 454 12.47 -8.37 -3.73
C GLN A 454 11.21 -9.11 -3.24
N ILE A 455 10.09 -8.95 -3.93
CA ILE A 455 8.84 -9.66 -3.61
C ILE A 455 9.02 -11.17 -3.79
N GLN A 456 9.62 -11.60 -4.91
CA GLN A 456 9.89 -13.02 -5.14
C GLN A 456 10.82 -13.62 -4.09
N TYR A 457 11.86 -12.90 -3.70
CA TYR A 457 12.77 -13.30 -2.63
C TYR A 457 12.04 -13.50 -1.30
N ALA A 458 11.18 -12.54 -0.92
CA ALA A 458 10.39 -12.63 0.31
C ALA A 458 9.39 -13.80 0.27
N ARG A 459 8.78 -14.08 -0.89
CA ARG A 459 7.85 -15.21 -1.08
C ARG A 459 8.51 -16.58 -1.02
N GLN A 460 9.74 -16.70 -1.54
CA GLN A 460 10.47 -17.97 -1.58
C GLN A 460 11.16 -18.29 -0.24
N ARG A 461 11.13 -17.36 0.70
CA ARG A 461 11.70 -17.57 2.01
C ARG A 461 10.91 -18.63 2.77
N SER A 462 11.62 -19.50 3.53
CA SER A 462 10.99 -20.42 4.46
C SER A 462 10.18 -19.64 5.50
N ILE A 463 8.90 -19.94 5.62
CA ILE A 463 7.99 -19.32 6.59
C ILE A 463 8.02 -20.00 7.96
N GLY A 464 8.70 -21.16 8.09
CA GLY A 464 8.86 -21.90 9.33
C GLY A 464 7.73 -22.87 9.67
N TYR A 465 6.62 -22.87 8.91
CA TYR A 465 5.49 -23.78 9.03
C TYR A 465 4.88 -24.11 7.65
N ALA A 466 3.93 -25.03 7.58
CA ALA A 466 3.26 -25.44 6.35
C ALA A 466 1.87 -24.77 6.25
N PRO A 467 1.66 -23.73 5.43
CA PRO A 467 0.38 -23.02 5.37
C PRO A 467 -0.68 -23.73 4.55
N GLN A 468 -0.28 -24.61 3.59
CA GLN A 468 -1.21 -25.30 2.70
C GLN A 468 -2.10 -26.28 3.49
N GLY A 469 -3.41 -26.22 3.25
CA GLY A 469 -4.36 -27.07 3.94
C GLY A 469 -4.52 -26.78 5.44
N LEU A 470 -4.07 -25.62 5.90
CA LEU A 470 -4.29 -25.13 7.24
C LEU A 470 -5.42 -24.10 7.25
N LEU A 471 -6.47 -24.39 8.03
CA LEU A 471 -7.62 -23.54 8.24
C LEU A 471 -7.58 -22.92 9.63
N ALA A 472 -8.05 -21.68 9.75
CA ALA A 472 -8.28 -21.02 11.02
C ALA A 472 -9.74 -20.62 11.16
N PHE A 473 -10.33 -20.96 12.30
CA PHE A 473 -11.67 -20.56 12.70
C PHE A 473 -11.57 -19.69 13.94
N ARG A 474 -12.26 -18.56 13.94
CA ARG A 474 -12.29 -17.73 15.14
C ARG A 474 -13.27 -18.31 16.16
N MET A 475 -12.82 -18.35 17.41
CA MET A 475 -13.61 -18.80 18.54
C MET A 475 -14.18 -17.56 19.24
N ASN A 476 -15.33 -17.09 18.77
CA ASN A 476 -15.93 -15.82 19.20
C ASN A 476 -17.23 -15.97 19.98
N THR A 477 -17.68 -17.19 20.22
CA THR A 477 -18.86 -17.46 21.06
C THR A 477 -18.47 -18.28 22.29
N LYS A 478 -19.20 -18.11 23.37
CA LYS A 478 -18.96 -18.87 24.59
C LYS A 478 -19.07 -20.38 24.36
N ASP A 479 -19.97 -20.81 23.50
CA ASP A 479 -20.23 -22.25 23.23
C ASP A 479 -18.96 -22.94 22.73
N ILE A 480 -18.23 -22.34 21.75
CA ILE A 480 -17.01 -22.94 21.23
C ILE A 480 -15.79 -22.72 22.13
N ILE A 481 -15.75 -21.61 22.89
CA ILE A 481 -14.66 -21.34 23.86
C ILE A 481 -14.70 -22.35 25.01
N ASP A 482 -15.88 -22.62 25.55
CA ASP A 482 -16.10 -23.57 26.67
C ASP A 482 -16.17 -25.04 26.20
N ALA A 483 -16.14 -25.28 24.87
CA ALA A 483 -16.22 -26.65 24.35
C ALA A 483 -14.99 -27.48 24.78
N PRO A 484 -15.21 -28.73 25.21
CA PRO A 484 -14.11 -29.62 25.62
C PRO A 484 -13.16 -29.89 24.44
N TYR A 485 -11.94 -29.39 24.54
CA TYR A 485 -10.90 -29.48 23.48
C TYR A 485 -10.76 -30.90 22.92
N ASN A 486 -10.60 -31.89 23.80
CA ASN A 486 -10.37 -33.27 23.39
C ASN A 486 -11.57 -33.90 22.68
N ALA A 487 -12.81 -33.59 23.11
CA ALA A 487 -14.04 -34.08 22.47
C ALA A 487 -14.15 -33.51 21.04
N MET A 488 -14.01 -32.21 20.89
CA MET A 488 -14.05 -31.52 19.58
C MET A 488 -12.93 -32.03 18.65
N ARG A 489 -11.73 -32.23 19.18
CA ARG A 489 -10.59 -32.76 18.41
C ARG A 489 -10.88 -34.19 17.92
N ASN A 490 -11.40 -35.06 18.79
CA ASN A 490 -11.69 -36.43 18.43
C ASN A 490 -12.83 -36.52 17.39
N ASP A 491 -13.89 -35.75 17.54
CA ASP A 491 -14.95 -35.66 16.55
C ASP A 491 -14.45 -35.23 15.17
N LEU A 492 -13.58 -34.21 15.13
CA LEU A 492 -12.97 -33.72 13.88
C LEU A 492 -12.07 -34.79 13.23
N LEU A 493 -11.23 -35.47 14.00
CA LEU A 493 -10.36 -36.54 13.51
C LEU A 493 -11.16 -37.74 12.96
N GLN A 494 -12.25 -38.11 13.61
CA GLN A 494 -13.12 -39.20 13.18
C GLN A 494 -13.79 -38.95 11.81
N THR A 495 -13.91 -37.69 11.38
CA THR A 495 -14.41 -37.37 10.02
C THR A 495 -13.52 -37.91 8.90
N GLY A 496 -12.24 -38.20 9.19
CA GLY A 496 -11.22 -38.52 8.22
C GLY A 496 -10.81 -37.33 7.32
N ALA A 497 -11.45 -36.17 7.51
CA ALA A 497 -11.14 -34.94 6.77
C ALA A 497 -10.05 -34.08 7.45
N VAL A 498 -9.79 -34.36 8.72
CA VAL A 498 -8.82 -33.60 9.54
C VAL A 498 -7.71 -34.53 9.97
N THR A 499 -6.47 -34.12 9.79
CA THR A 499 -5.30 -34.89 10.27
C THR A 499 -4.87 -34.43 11.66
N ASP A 500 -5.05 -33.16 11.99
CA ASP A 500 -4.79 -32.65 13.33
C ASP A 500 -5.51 -31.32 13.58
N MET A 501 -5.60 -30.92 14.86
CA MET A 501 -6.27 -29.72 15.34
C MET A 501 -5.52 -29.16 16.54
N ALA A 502 -5.41 -27.85 16.59
CA ALA A 502 -4.86 -27.11 17.73
C ALA A 502 -5.67 -25.84 18.01
N GLN A 503 -5.42 -25.23 19.15
CA GLN A 503 -5.95 -23.92 19.49
C GLN A 503 -4.80 -22.97 19.82
N SER A 504 -5.04 -21.66 19.59
CA SER A 504 -4.09 -20.59 19.91
C SER A 504 -4.82 -19.29 20.21
N VAL A 505 -4.14 -18.35 20.89
CA VAL A 505 -4.66 -17.00 21.14
C VAL A 505 -4.67 -16.16 19.86
N ASN A 506 -3.65 -16.31 19.02
CA ASN A 506 -3.49 -15.56 17.76
C ASN A 506 -3.60 -16.49 16.55
N ALA A 507 -4.10 -15.99 15.43
CA ALA A 507 -3.93 -16.71 14.17
C ALA A 507 -2.44 -16.83 13.85
N VAL A 508 -2.05 -17.89 13.15
CA VAL A 508 -0.64 -18.13 12.76
C VAL A 508 -0.05 -16.99 11.94
N THR A 509 -0.90 -16.22 11.30
CA THR A 509 -0.54 -15.05 10.48
C THR A 509 -0.62 -13.73 11.25
N GLU A 510 -0.90 -13.75 12.54
CA GLU A 510 -0.98 -12.58 13.42
C GLU A 510 0.16 -12.61 14.44
N MET A 511 0.72 -11.42 14.75
CA MET A 511 1.77 -11.32 15.75
C MET A 511 1.21 -11.59 17.14
N PRO A 512 1.85 -12.46 17.95
CA PRO A 512 1.50 -12.61 19.35
C PRO A 512 1.79 -11.32 20.13
N GLY A 513 1.11 -11.16 21.27
CA GLY A 513 1.35 -10.04 22.16
C GLY A 513 2.74 -10.08 22.81
N ASN A 514 3.26 -8.92 23.20
CA ASN A 514 4.51 -8.82 23.95
C ASN A 514 4.31 -9.26 25.40
N ALA A 515 5.33 -9.90 25.98
CA ALA A 515 5.35 -10.19 27.40
C ALA A 515 6.45 -9.39 28.09
N ASP A 516 6.01 -8.52 29.01
CA ASP A 516 6.94 -7.64 29.76
C ASP A 516 7.72 -8.39 30.86
N SER A 517 7.31 -9.61 31.23
CA SER A 517 7.81 -10.34 32.40
C SER A 517 8.54 -11.64 32.03
N ILE A 518 9.46 -11.59 31.07
CA ILE A 518 10.37 -12.70 30.79
C ILE A 518 11.75 -12.41 31.36
N ASP A 519 12.27 -13.35 32.15
CA ASP A 519 13.59 -13.23 32.77
C ASP A 519 14.40 -14.52 32.64
N TRP A 520 15.73 -14.39 32.56
CA TRP A 520 16.66 -15.52 32.48
C TRP A 520 18.04 -15.21 33.07
N VAL A 521 18.78 -16.22 33.44
CA VAL A 521 20.13 -16.07 34.00
C VAL A 521 21.06 -15.45 32.95
N GLY A 522 21.69 -14.32 33.27
CA GLY A 522 22.56 -13.56 32.37
C GLY A 522 21.87 -12.43 31.61
N LYS A 523 20.57 -12.20 31.82
CA LYS A 523 19.88 -11.02 31.31
C LYS A 523 20.42 -9.77 31.97
N ALA A 524 20.76 -8.75 31.19
CA ALA A 524 21.14 -7.43 31.72
C ALA A 524 19.95 -6.80 32.46
N THR A 525 20.19 -6.37 33.72
CA THR A 525 19.13 -5.92 34.66
C THR A 525 18.27 -4.75 34.13
N ALA A 526 18.82 -3.94 33.19
CA ALA A 526 18.13 -2.82 32.59
C ALA A 526 17.49 -3.15 31.23
N SER A 527 17.63 -4.38 30.72
CA SER A 527 17.16 -4.76 29.39
C SER A 527 15.75 -5.34 29.43
N LYS A 528 14.80 -4.70 28.77
CA LYS A 528 13.48 -5.27 28.44
C LYS A 528 13.43 -5.56 26.93
N PRO A 529 14.04 -6.68 26.48
CA PRO A 529 13.99 -7.01 25.06
C PRO A 529 12.56 -7.38 24.66
N PRO A 530 12.09 -7.01 23.46
CA PRO A 530 10.78 -7.38 22.98
C PRO A 530 10.74 -8.89 22.70
N ILE A 531 10.10 -9.64 23.60
CA ILE A 531 9.84 -11.07 23.42
C ILE A 531 8.33 -11.23 23.34
N THR A 532 7.85 -11.88 22.30
CA THR A 532 6.45 -12.20 22.15
C THR A 532 6.13 -13.56 22.79
N VAL A 533 4.93 -13.70 23.34
CA VAL A 533 4.45 -14.98 23.88
C VAL A 533 3.22 -15.43 23.10
N ALA A 534 3.31 -16.61 22.55
CA ALA A 534 2.21 -17.29 21.89
C ALA A 534 1.64 -18.38 22.81
N ASP A 535 0.42 -18.20 23.27
CA ASP A 535 -0.32 -19.21 24.01
C ASP A 535 -0.94 -20.23 23.03
N ILE A 536 -0.58 -21.53 23.20
CA ILE A 536 -0.90 -22.62 22.26
C ILE A 536 -1.31 -23.90 22.99
N THR A 537 -1.89 -24.85 22.27
CA THR A 537 -2.17 -26.20 22.80
C THR A 537 -1.12 -27.22 22.37
N HIS A 538 -1.14 -28.42 22.96
CA HIS A 538 -0.15 -29.50 22.74
C HIS A 538 0.11 -29.81 21.26
N ASP A 539 -0.96 -29.85 20.48
CA ASP A 539 -0.91 -30.35 19.10
C ASP A 539 -0.52 -29.25 18.10
N PHE A 540 -0.19 -28.03 18.57
CA PHE A 540 0.06 -26.86 17.74
C PHE A 540 1.19 -27.10 16.74
N GLY A 541 2.34 -27.57 17.20
CA GLY A 541 3.50 -27.80 16.33
C GLY A 541 3.20 -28.82 15.23
N ARG A 542 2.53 -29.91 15.57
CA ARG A 542 2.14 -30.95 14.61
C ARG A 542 1.06 -30.45 13.65
N THR A 543 0.09 -29.69 14.14
CA THR A 543 -0.95 -29.06 13.30
C THR A 543 -0.35 -28.08 12.29
N LEU A 544 0.63 -27.29 12.69
CA LEU A 544 1.31 -26.34 11.81
C LEU A 544 2.37 -26.98 10.91
N GLY A 545 2.92 -28.11 11.33
CA GLY A 545 4.06 -28.71 10.66
C GLY A 545 5.33 -27.85 10.81
N TRP A 546 5.56 -27.28 12.00
CA TRP A 546 6.79 -26.52 12.26
C TRP A 546 8.03 -27.42 12.33
N THR A 547 9.21 -26.84 12.23
CA THR A 547 10.48 -27.58 12.26
C THR A 547 11.14 -27.41 13.61
N VAL A 548 11.29 -28.51 14.36
CA VAL A 548 12.10 -28.55 15.58
C VAL A 548 13.58 -28.65 15.20
N ILE A 549 14.41 -27.75 15.74
CA ILE A 549 15.86 -27.68 15.47
C ILE A 549 16.65 -28.41 16.55
N ALA A 550 16.22 -28.26 17.80
CA ALA A 550 16.85 -28.89 18.94
C ALA A 550 15.81 -29.24 20.01
N GLY A 551 16.05 -30.30 20.78
CA GLY A 551 15.08 -30.78 21.77
C GLY A 551 13.90 -31.49 21.13
N ARG A 552 12.70 -31.26 21.64
CA ARG A 552 11.45 -31.90 21.19
C ARG A 552 10.27 -30.95 21.16
N ASP A 553 9.22 -31.37 20.48
CA ASP A 553 7.90 -30.75 20.52
C ASP A 553 7.12 -31.14 21.79
N TYR A 554 6.02 -30.44 22.08
CA TYR A 554 5.07 -30.82 23.10
C TYR A 554 4.52 -32.24 22.84
N SER A 555 4.34 -33.01 23.90
CA SER A 555 3.72 -34.34 23.82
C SER A 555 2.75 -34.54 24.98
N ARG A 556 1.65 -35.20 24.67
CA ARG A 556 0.65 -35.59 25.67
C ARG A 556 1.14 -36.69 26.62
N GLU A 557 2.22 -37.36 26.30
CA GLU A 557 2.87 -38.38 27.11
C GLU A 557 3.62 -37.76 28.31
N PHE A 558 3.97 -36.50 28.24
CA PHE A 558 4.73 -35.82 29.29
C PHE A 558 3.85 -34.82 30.05
N VAL A 559 3.40 -35.18 31.23
CA VAL A 559 2.63 -34.28 32.13
C VAL A 559 3.40 -32.97 32.44
N THR A 560 4.72 -33.06 32.47
CA THR A 560 5.62 -31.93 32.77
C THR A 560 5.59 -30.84 31.68
N ASP A 561 5.03 -31.11 30.51
CA ASP A 561 4.95 -30.16 29.41
C ASP A 561 4.02 -28.98 29.71
N SER A 562 3.09 -29.13 30.66
CA SER A 562 2.27 -28.02 31.17
C SER A 562 3.06 -26.89 31.82
N THR A 563 4.29 -27.18 32.25
CA THR A 563 5.23 -26.19 32.85
C THR A 563 6.44 -25.90 31.96
N ALA A 564 6.42 -26.40 30.74
CA ALA A 564 7.49 -26.22 29.78
C ALA A 564 7.16 -25.12 28.74
N VAL A 565 8.19 -24.69 28.02
CA VAL A 565 8.08 -23.76 26.88
C VAL A 565 8.93 -24.24 25.72
N ILE A 566 8.51 -23.84 24.52
CA ILE A 566 9.30 -23.95 23.30
C ILE A 566 9.67 -22.52 22.86
N ILE A 567 10.87 -22.34 22.34
CA ILE A 567 11.34 -21.04 21.86
C ILE A 567 11.72 -21.10 20.38
N ASN A 568 11.65 -19.96 19.68
CA ASN A 568 12.15 -19.92 18.30
C ASN A 568 13.67 -19.61 18.26
N GLU A 569 14.28 -19.72 17.06
CA GLU A 569 15.71 -19.40 16.84
C GLU A 569 16.07 -17.98 17.28
N SER A 570 15.18 -17.02 17.02
CA SER A 570 15.39 -15.61 17.39
C SER A 570 15.43 -15.43 18.90
N ALA A 571 14.57 -16.12 19.66
CA ALA A 571 14.62 -16.11 21.12
C ALA A 571 15.88 -16.81 21.66
N ALA A 572 16.28 -17.92 21.05
CA ALA A 572 17.51 -18.63 21.44
C ALA A 572 18.76 -17.73 21.21
N ARG A 573 18.83 -17.01 20.08
CA ARG A 573 19.89 -16.02 19.79
C ARG A 573 19.88 -14.86 20.78
N LEU A 574 18.71 -14.36 21.13
CA LEU A 574 18.54 -13.24 22.07
C LEU A 574 18.98 -13.62 23.49
N ILE A 575 18.61 -14.82 23.95
CA ILE A 575 19.02 -15.37 25.26
C ILE A 575 20.52 -15.61 25.30
N GLY A 576 21.15 -16.00 24.19
CA GLY A 576 22.59 -16.12 24.03
C GLY A 576 23.24 -17.34 24.72
N TRP A 577 22.42 -18.30 25.17
CA TRP A 577 22.96 -19.55 25.75
C TRP A 577 23.44 -20.51 24.65
N LYS A 578 24.57 -21.18 24.88
CA LYS A 578 25.09 -22.18 23.95
C LYS A 578 24.11 -23.36 23.80
N ASP A 579 23.56 -23.84 24.91
CA ASP A 579 22.60 -24.94 24.99
C ASP A 579 21.37 -24.49 25.81
N PRO A 580 20.34 -23.94 25.21
CA PRO A 580 19.14 -23.45 25.94
C PRO A 580 18.22 -24.59 26.37
N VAL A 581 18.17 -25.72 25.64
CA VAL A 581 17.30 -26.86 25.97
C VAL A 581 17.63 -27.46 27.34
N GLY A 582 16.61 -27.66 28.14
CA GLY A 582 16.72 -28.15 29.51
C GLY A 582 16.92 -27.05 30.56
N ARG A 583 17.21 -25.80 30.18
CA ARG A 583 17.36 -24.69 31.11
C ARG A 583 16.00 -24.02 31.39
N ASN A 584 15.94 -23.27 32.50
CA ASN A 584 14.76 -22.58 32.92
C ASN A 584 14.85 -21.09 32.61
N ILE A 585 13.73 -20.56 32.09
CA ILE A 585 13.43 -19.10 32.05
C ILE A 585 12.30 -18.82 33.02
N ARG A 586 12.14 -17.57 33.43
CA ARG A 586 10.98 -17.14 34.21
C ARG A 586 10.01 -16.40 33.30
N LEU A 587 8.79 -16.89 33.17
CA LEU A 587 7.73 -16.30 32.37
C LEU A 587 6.53 -16.01 33.26
N ARG A 588 6.01 -14.78 33.23
CA ARG A 588 4.88 -14.37 34.07
C ARG A 588 5.09 -14.74 35.58
N GLY A 589 6.32 -14.63 36.06
CA GLY A 589 6.70 -14.95 37.44
C GLY A 589 6.98 -16.43 37.74
N HIS A 590 6.66 -17.34 36.82
CA HIS A 590 6.83 -18.80 36.97
C HIS A 590 8.06 -19.32 36.23
N ALA A 591 8.73 -20.28 36.84
CA ALA A 591 9.82 -21.00 36.17
C ALA A 591 9.26 -21.90 35.06
N ARG A 592 9.80 -21.79 33.84
CA ARG A 592 9.42 -22.59 32.67
C ARG A 592 10.67 -23.23 32.08
N ARG A 593 10.63 -24.53 31.86
CA ARG A 593 11.74 -25.27 31.26
C ARG A 593 11.66 -25.22 29.75
N ILE A 594 12.74 -24.86 29.08
CA ILE A 594 12.82 -24.93 27.62
C ILE A 594 13.00 -26.39 27.22
N ILE A 595 12.04 -26.93 26.45
CA ILE A 595 12.09 -28.33 25.98
C ILE A 595 12.46 -28.46 24.51
N GLY A 596 12.31 -27.38 23.73
CA GLY A 596 12.63 -27.38 22.30
C GLY A 596 12.92 -26.02 21.74
N ILE A 597 13.62 -26.02 20.61
CA ILE A 597 13.87 -24.85 19.77
C ILE A 597 13.28 -25.14 18.40
N VAL A 598 12.43 -24.24 17.92
CA VAL A 598 11.81 -24.32 16.59
C VAL A 598 12.38 -23.26 15.66
N LYS A 599 12.31 -23.53 14.36
CA LYS A 599 12.68 -22.57 13.33
C LYS A 599 11.85 -21.30 13.43
N ASP A 600 12.45 -20.16 13.09
CA ASP A 600 11.75 -18.89 13.06
C ASP A 600 10.51 -18.95 12.16
N MET A 601 9.34 -18.59 12.69
CA MET A 601 8.06 -18.57 11.99
C MET A 601 7.66 -17.14 11.61
N VAL A 602 7.30 -16.93 10.34
CA VAL A 602 6.84 -15.63 9.85
C VAL A 602 5.36 -15.44 10.19
N MET A 603 5.07 -14.91 11.36
CA MET A 603 3.71 -14.59 11.82
C MET A 603 3.28 -13.17 11.42
N GLY A 604 4.17 -12.21 11.45
CA GLY A 604 3.94 -10.81 11.06
C GLY A 604 4.28 -10.52 9.59
N SER A 605 4.88 -9.36 9.34
CA SER A 605 5.33 -8.97 7.99
C SER A 605 6.48 -9.83 7.50
N PRO A 606 6.44 -10.38 6.27
CA PRO A 606 7.52 -11.18 5.71
C PRO A 606 8.81 -10.37 5.44
N TYR A 607 8.73 -9.07 5.52
CA TYR A 607 9.82 -8.13 5.28
C TYR A 607 10.57 -7.70 6.53
N GLN A 608 9.96 -7.94 7.70
CA GLN A 608 10.55 -7.61 9.01
C GLN A 608 11.30 -8.81 9.60
N ALA A 609 12.18 -8.54 10.56
CA ALA A 609 12.82 -9.59 11.32
C ALA A 609 11.79 -10.38 12.13
N VAL A 610 11.96 -11.70 12.20
CA VAL A 610 11.10 -12.53 13.04
C VAL A 610 11.41 -12.23 14.50
N PRO A 611 10.40 -11.86 15.32
CA PRO A 611 10.62 -11.55 16.72
C PRO A 611 11.06 -12.78 17.51
N ALA A 612 11.76 -12.54 18.60
CA ALA A 612 11.99 -13.56 19.61
C ALA A 612 10.65 -13.99 20.20
N THR A 613 10.30 -15.27 20.07
CA THR A 613 9.01 -15.80 20.47
C THR A 613 9.15 -16.99 21.40
N VAL A 614 8.37 -16.99 22.47
CA VAL A 614 8.19 -18.10 23.39
C VAL A 614 6.78 -18.66 23.17
N PHE A 615 6.69 -19.97 22.99
CA PHE A 615 5.42 -20.70 22.89
C PHE A 615 5.13 -21.34 24.24
N GLU A 616 4.05 -20.90 24.90
CA GLU A 616 3.59 -21.41 26.18
C GLU A 616 2.31 -22.24 26.01
N MET A 617 2.19 -23.32 26.74
CA MET A 617 0.98 -24.15 26.73
C MET A 617 -0.11 -23.49 27.56
N ASN A 618 -1.24 -23.16 26.91
CA ASN A 618 -2.40 -22.57 27.56
C ASN A 618 -3.69 -23.01 26.88
N TYR A 619 -4.63 -23.53 27.65
CA TYR A 619 -5.95 -23.95 27.20
C TYR A 619 -7.09 -23.00 27.61
N TYR A 620 -6.77 -21.96 28.37
CA TYR A 620 -7.81 -21.15 29.01
C TYR A 620 -8.25 -19.92 28.20
N ILE A 621 -7.47 -19.54 27.18
CA ILE A 621 -7.74 -18.32 26.42
C ILE A 621 -7.59 -18.58 24.90
N PRO A 622 -8.29 -19.57 24.32
CA PRO A 622 -8.22 -19.79 22.88
C PRO A 622 -9.10 -18.78 22.14
N ASN A 623 -8.54 -18.11 21.13
CA ASN A 623 -9.29 -17.27 20.20
C ASN A 623 -9.43 -17.90 18.81
N TYR A 624 -8.53 -18.84 18.49
CA TYR A 624 -8.49 -19.49 17.19
C TYR A 624 -8.42 -21.01 17.33
N LEU A 625 -9.20 -21.67 16.50
CA LEU A 625 -9.13 -23.09 16.23
C LEU A 625 -8.40 -23.29 14.90
N LEU A 626 -7.29 -24.01 14.92
CA LEU A 626 -6.48 -24.34 13.76
C LEU A 626 -6.72 -25.78 13.36
N ILE A 627 -7.03 -26.03 12.10
CA ILE A 627 -7.37 -27.35 11.58
C ILE A 627 -6.46 -27.68 10.40
N ARG A 628 -5.73 -28.79 10.47
CA ARG A 628 -4.99 -29.38 9.37
C ARG A 628 -5.89 -30.32 8.58
N VAL A 629 -6.19 -29.93 7.34
CA VAL A 629 -7.02 -30.74 6.43
C VAL A 629 -6.20 -31.92 5.88
N ASN A 630 -6.86 -33.05 5.71
CA ASN A 630 -6.27 -34.24 5.10
C ASN A 630 -6.00 -33.98 3.61
N PRO A 631 -4.74 -34.01 3.13
CA PRO A 631 -4.38 -33.67 1.76
C PRO A 631 -4.92 -34.66 0.72
N SER A 632 -5.40 -35.84 1.13
CA SER A 632 -6.02 -36.82 0.23
C SER A 632 -7.44 -36.45 -0.22
N LEU A 633 -8.06 -35.45 0.42
CA LEU A 633 -9.43 -35.01 0.12
C LEU A 633 -9.43 -33.65 -0.60
N PRO A 634 -10.33 -33.44 -1.56
CA PRO A 634 -10.62 -32.11 -2.06
C PRO A 634 -11.08 -31.19 -0.93
N MET A 635 -10.67 -29.91 -0.95
CA MET A 635 -10.99 -28.94 0.10
C MET A 635 -12.51 -28.81 0.34
N SER A 636 -13.32 -28.77 -0.71
CA SER A 636 -14.78 -28.70 -0.59
C SER A 636 -15.37 -29.91 0.13
N ALA A 637 -14.87 -31.12 -0.16
CA ALA A 637 -15.31 -32.33 0.53
C ALA A 637 -14.89 -32.36 2.01
N ALA A 638 -13.69 -31.82 2.31
CA ALA A 638 -13.23 -31.69 3.69
C ALA A 638 -14.09 -30.69 4.48
N LEU A 639 -14.36 -29.51 3.91
CA LEU A 639 -15.21 -28.49 4.55
C LEU A 639 -16.63 -29.04 4.83
N ASN A 640 -17.23 -29.78 3.90
CA ASN A 640 -18.55 -30.40 4.08
C ASN A 640 -18.59 -31.40 5.24
N LYS A 641 -17.48 -32.04 5.59
CA LYS A 641 -17.35 -32.92 6.73
C LYS A 641 -17.02 -32.19 8.04
N ILE A 642 -16.26 -31.11 7.96
CA ILE A 642 -15.87 -30.30 9.12
C ILE A 642 -17.03 -29.45 9.63
N ALA A 643 -17.81 -28.83 8.72
CA ALA A 643 -18.87 -27.89 9.06
C ALA A 643 -19.93 -28.47 10.03
N PRO A 644 -20.45 -29.70 9.87
CA PRO A 644 -21.42 -30.27 10.82
C PRO A 644 -20.83 -30.47 12.21
N VAL A 645 -19.54 -30.84 12.29
CA VAL A 645 -18.89 -31.04 13.60
C VAL A 645 -18.73 -29.70 14.31
N LEU A 646 -18.24 -28.65 13.60
CA LEU A 646 -18.10 -27.33 14.21
C LEU A 646 -19.46 -26.72 14.57
N LYS A 647 -20.50 -26.96 13.77
CA LYS A 647 -21.86 -26.53 14.09
C LYS A 647 -22.41 -27.18 15.36
N LYS A 648 -21.99 -28.41 15.70
CA LYS A 648 -22.34 -29.06 16.96
C LYS A 648 -21.79 -28.30 18.16
N TYR A 649 -20.58 -27.75 18.05
CA TYR A 649 -19.90 -27.01 19.13
C TYR A 649 -20.14 -25.49 19.08
N ASN A 650 -20.63 -24.96 17.94
CA ASN A 650 -20.94 -23.56 17.73
C ASN A 650 -22.21 -23.39 16.88
N PRO A 651 -23.40 -23.79 17.43
CA PRO A 651 -24.63 -23.87 16.65
C PRO A 651 -25.14 -22.53 16.14
N GLU A 652 -24.82 -21.46 16.85
CA GLU A 652 -25.35 -20.13 16.60
C GLU A 652 -24.43 -19.26 15.75
N ALA A 653 -23.22 -19.70 15.45
CA ALA A 653 -22.30 -18.92 14.61
C ALA A 653 -22.36 -19.37 13.14
N PRO A 654 -22.16 -18.43 12.19
CA PRO A 654 -21.90 -18.79 10.79
C PRO A 654 -20.64 -19.65 10.67
N PHE A 655 -20.66 -20.59 9.71
CA PHE A 655 -19.46 -21.37 9.39
C PHE A 655 -18.52 -20.54 8.50
N GLU A 656 -17.57 -19.88 9.10
CA GLU A 656 -16.58 -19.05 8.44
C GLU A 656 -15.18 -19.54 8.75
N CYS A 657 -14.37 -19.76 7.71
CA CYS A 657 -12.97 -20.16 7.86
C CYS A 657 -12.04 -19.26 7.07
N ARG A 658 -10.86 -19.07 7.62
CA ARG A 658 -9.74 -18.39 6.96
C ARG A 658 -8.75 -19.44 6.47
N PHE A 659 -8.32 -19.31 5.22
CA PHE A 659 -7.26 -20.14 4.65
C PHE A 659 -5.92 -19.47 4.93
N ILE A 660 -5.07 -20.14 5.70
CA ILE A 660 -3.81 -19.55 6.17
C ILE A 660 -2.84 -19.24 5.02
N ASP A 661 -2.87 -20.02 3.95
CA ASP A 661 -2.10 -19.74 2.73
C ASP A 661 -2.57 -18.46 2.02
N GLN A 662 -3.88 -18.21 1.98
CA GLN A 662 -4.45 -16.97 1.44
C GLN A 662 -4.13 -15.76 2.33
N ASP A 663 -4.31 -15.91 3.65
CA ASP A 663 -3.95 -14.87 4.61
C ASP A 663 -2.46 -14.49 4.53
N TYR A 664 -1.60 -15.49 4.36
CA TYR A 664 -0.18 -15.23 4.14
C TYR A 664 0.09 -14.53 2.79
N ALA A 665 -0.63 -14.92 1.74
CA ALA A 665 -0.52 -14.27 0.43
C ALA A 665 -0.96 -12.78 0.47
N LEU A 666 -1.97 -12.43 1.28
CA LEU A 666 -2.42 -11.05 1.47
C LEU A 666 -1.35 -10.14 2.08
N LYS A 667 -0.37 -10.69 2.82
CA LYS A 667 0.75 -9.91 3.37
C LYS A 667 1.67 -9.30 2.30
N PHE A 668 1.59 -9.79 1.08
CA PHE A 668 2.34 -9.27 -0.07
C PHE A 668 1.51 -8.30 -0.94
N ALA A 669 0.24 -8.09 -0.61
CA ALA A 669 -0.69 -7.35 -1.46
C ALA A 669 -0.22 -5.91 -1.72
N ALA A 670 0.27 -5.22 -0.68
CA ALA A 670 0.74 -3.84 -0.80
C ALA A 670 1.95 -3.72 -1.72
N GLU A 671 2.95 -4.60 -1.56
CA GLU A 671 4.14 -4.58 -2.41
C GLU A 671 3.85 -5.05 -3.84
N GLN A 672 2.92 -6.00 -4.02
CA GLN A 672 2.46 -6.42 -5.35
C GLN A 672 1.77 -5.28 -6.08
N GLN A 673 0.96 -4.50 -5.39
CA GLN A 673 0.33 -3.30 -5.90
C GLN A 673 1.38 -2.29 -6.39
N VAL A 674 2.41 -2.04 -5.56
CA VAL A 674 3.54 -1.16 -5.93
C VAL A 674 4.27 -1.70 -7.16
N ALA A 675 4.55 -3.01 -7.21
CA ALA A 675 5.22 -3.63 -8.35
C ALA A 675 4.37 -3.56 -9.63
N GLY A 676 3.06 -3.83 -9.53
CA GLY A 676 2.12 -3.76 -10.66
C GLY A 676 2.04 -2.36 -11.25
N LEU A 677 1.82 -1.35 -10.42
CA LEU A 677 1.78 0.05 -10.85
C LEU A 677 3.11 0.51 -11.44
N SER A 678 4.24 0.16 -10.78
CA SER A 678 5.59 0.49 -11.30
C SER A 678 5.84 -0.16 -12.65
N ALA A 679 5.38 -1.39 -12.89
CA ALA A 679 5.51 -2.07 -14.17
C ALA A 679 4.71 -1.36 -15.29
N VAL A 680 3.47 -0.96 -15.02
CA VAL A 680 2.65 -0.19 -15.96
C VAL A 680 3.35 1.12 -16.31
N PHE A 681 3.83 1.87 -15.33
CA PHE A 681 4.52 3.14 -15.57
C PHE A 681 5.85 2.96 -16.31
N ALA A 682 6.61 1.90 -16.02
CA ALA A 682 7.83 1.57 -16.77
C ALA A 682 7.52 1.27 -18.25
N VAL A 683 6.48 0.50 -18.53
CA VAL A 683 6.04 0.23 -19.90
C VAL A 683 5.64 1.52 -20.62
N LEU A 684 4.85 2.38 -19.99
CA LEU A 684 4.45 3.67 -20.56
C LEU A 684 5.66 4.60 -20.80
N ALA A 685 6.63 4.63 -19.87
CA ALA A 685 7.88 5.37 -20.06
C ALA A 685 8.68 4.85 -21.25
N ILE A 686 8.78 3.55 -21.44
CA ILE A 686 9.42 2.92 -22.61
C ILE A 686 8.68 3.32 -23.89
N LEU A 687 7.36 3.22 -23.92
CA LEU A 687 6.55 3.57 -25.09
C LEU A 687 6.73 5.05 -25.48
N ILE A 688 6.71 5.98 -24.51
CA ILE A 688 6.97 7.41 -24.76
C ILE A 688 8.38 7.61 -25.33
N SER A 689 9.38 6.88 -24.77
CA SER A 689 10.76 6.96 -25.22
C SER A 689 10.95 6.40 -26.62
N CYS A 690 10.29 5.29 -26.94
CA CYS A 690 10.29 4.71 -28.29
C CYS A 690 9.60 5.61 -29.32
N LEU A 691 8.48 6.26 -28.96
CA LEU A 691 7.82 7.22 -29.83
C LEU A 691 8.72 8.41 -30.16
N GLY A 692 9.45 8.92 -29.18
CA GLY A 692 10.43 9.99 -29.37
C GLY A 692 11.58 9.56 -30.28
N LEU A 693 12.15 8.40 -30.01
CA LEU A 693 13.24 7.83 -30.80
C LEU A 693 12.81 7.56 -32.25
N PHE A 694 11.64 6.97 -32.44
CA PHE A 694 11.07 6.71 -33.75
C PHE A 694 10.92 7.96 -34.59
N ALA A 695 10.39 9.02 -34.02
CA ALA A 695 10.19 10.28 -34.72
C ALA A 695 11.52 11.03 -34.99
N LEU A 696 12.50 10.96 -34.08
CA LEU A 696 13.84 11.46 -34.32
C LEU A 696 14.57 10.66 -35.42
N ALA A 697 14.44 9.34 -35.39
CA ALA A 697 15.01 8.48 -36.43
C ALA A 697 14.41 8.80 -37.82
N ALA A 698 13.09 9.00 -37.89
CA ALA A 698 12.42 9.43 -39.12
C ALA A 698 12.96 10.76 -39.65
N TYR A 699 13.10 11.75 -38.77
CA TYR A 699 13.67 13.05 -39.13
C TYR A 699 15.14 12.96 -39.60
N MET A 700 15.99 12.22 -38.88
CA MET A 700 17.38 11.99 -39.25
C MET A 700 17.53 11.30 -40.60
N ALA A 701 16.69 10.31 -40.87
CA ALA A 701 16.59 9.61 -42.11
C ALA A 701 16.18 10.54 -43.29
N GLU A 702 15.16 11.37 -43.07
CA GLU A 702 14.69 12.39 -44.03
C GLU A 702 15.82 13.40 -44.37
N ARG A 703 16.60 13.85 -43.40
CA ARG A 703 17.70 14.79 -43.59
C ARG A 703 18.88 14.18 -44.33
N ARG A 704 19.14 12.90 -44.17
CA ARG A 704 20.26 12.16 -44.85
C ARG A 704 19.81 11.46 -46.14
N THR A 705 18.60 11.73 -46.67
CA THR A 705 18.02 11.03 -47.82
C THR A 705 18.93 11.12 -49.05
N LYS A 706 19.56 12.30 -49.36
CA LYS A 706 20.50 12.48 -50.45
C LYS A 706 21.80 11.66 -50.22
N GLU A 707 22.37 11.68 -49.03
CA GLU A 707 23.55 10.89 -48.63
C GLU A 707 23.27 9.39 -48.77
N ILE A 708 22.11 8.93 -48.26
CA ILE A 708 21.68 7.53 -48.35
C ILE A 708 21.44 7.13 -49.81
N GLY A 709 20.84 8.02 -50.59
CA GLY A 709 20.67 7.84 -52.07
C GLY A 709 21.98 7.64 -52.79
N ILE A 710 22.97 8.48 -52.56
CA ILE A 710 24.31 8.38 -53.13
C ILE A 710 24.99 7.05 -52.76
N ARG A 711 24.98 6.71 -51.47
CA ARG A 711 25.55 5.44 -50.98
C ARG A 711 24.89 4.20 -51.56
N LYS A 712 23.56 4.27 -51.76
CA LYS A 712 22.78 3.18 -52.37
C LYS A 712 23.17 2.98 -53.84
N VAL A 713 23.32 4.08 -54.57
CA VAL A 713 23.82 4.02 -55.98
C VAL A 713 25.26 3.49 -56.04
N LEU A 714 26.07 3.75 -54.99
CA LEU A 714 27.44 3.20 -54.84
C LEU A 714 27.46 1.75 -54.30
N GLY A 715 26.32 1.09 -54.15
CA GLY A 715 26.21 -0.34 -53.79
C GLY A 715 26.08 -0.64 -52.29
N ALA A 716 25.80 0.37 -51.45
CA ALA A 716 25.57 0.11 -50.02
C ALA A 716 24.30 -0.72 -49.77
N GLY A 717 24.44 -1.85 -49.09
CA GLY A 717 23.34 -2.73 -48.70
C GLY A 717 22.48 -2.10 -47.60
N VAL A 718 21.24 -2.61 -47.42
CA VAL A 718 20.28 -2.15 -46.41
C VAL A 718 20.87 -2.28 -44.99
N THR A 719 21.62 -3.33 -44.70
CA THR A 719 22.26 -3.56 -43.40
C THR A 719 23.28 -2.47 -43.04
N GLY A 720 24.07 -1.99 -44.03
CA GLY A 720 25.02 -0.92 -43.83
C GLY A 720 24.35 0.43 -43.50
N ILE A 721 23.21 0.73 -44.17
CA ILE A 721 22.43 1.95 -43.92
C ILE A 721 21.77 1.89 -42.52
N VAL A 722 21.24 0.73 -42.16
CA VAL A 722 20.64 0.51 -40.81
C VAL A 722 21.72 0.67 -39.75
N ALA A 723 22.89 0.08 -39.90
CA ALA A 723 24.01 0.19 -38.96
C ALA A 723 24.47 1.64 -38.79
N LEU A 724 24.55 2.40 -39.88
CA LEU A 724 24.92 3.82 -39.84
C LEU A 724 23.93 4.68 -39.06
N LEU A 725 22.62 4.51 -39.31
CA LEU A 725 21.58 5.28 -38.63
C LEU A 725 21.42 4.86 -37.19
N SER A 726 21.55 3.59 -36.86
CA SER A 726 21.42 3.05 -35.51
C SER A 726 22.62 3.36 -34.62
N GLY A 727 23.83 3.47 -35.17
CA GLY A 727 25.06 3.72 -34.42
C GLY A 727 25.04 5.00 -33.59
N ASP A 728 24.51 6.09 -34.16
CA ASP A 728 24.40 7.39 -33.47
C ASP A 728 23.49 7.25 -32.21
N PHE A 729 22.40 6.50 -32.33
CA PHE A 729 21.45 6.30 -31.20
C PHE A 729 21.99 5.33 -30.16
N LEU A 730 22.65 4.24 -30.59
CA LEU A 730 23.26 3.28 -29.67
C LEU A 730 24.36 3.90 -28.81
N GLN A 731 25.13 4.84 -29.34
CA GLN A 731 26.10 5.61 -28.54
C GLN A 731 25.41 6.43 -27.45
N LEU A 732 24.29 7.12 -27.76
CA LEU A 732 23.56 7.92 -26.79
C LEU A 732 22.95 7.04 -25.68
N ILE A 733 22.45 5.85 -26.04
CA ILE A 733 21.94 4.88 -25.08
C ILE A 733 23.07 4.30 -24.24
N GLY A 734 24.25 4.06 -24.82
CA GLY A 734 25.44 3.67 -24.07
C GLY A 734 25.81 4.70 -22.99
N ILE A 735 25.78 5.99 -23.32
CA ILE A 735 26.00 7.07 -22.35
C ILE A 735 24.90 7.07 -21.28
N ALA A 736 23.64 6.90 -21.70
CA ALA A 736 22.52 6.85 -20.77
C ALA A 736 22.63 5.66 -19.79
N LEU A 737 23.13 4.50 -20.23
CA LEU A 737 23.39 3.33 -19.38
C LEU A 737 24.47 3.62 -18.34
N VAL A 738 25.55 4.31 -18.73
CA VAL A 738 26.63 4.70 -17.79
C VAL A 738 26.12 5.61 -16.69
N LEU A 739 25.11 6.44 -16.95
CA LEU A 739 24.48 7.30 -15.95
C LEU A 739 23.39 6.58 -15.16
N ALA A 740 22.56 5.78 -15.82
CA ALA A 740 21.41 5.12 -15.21
C ALA A 740 21.79 4.02 -14.23
N ILE A 741 22.84 3.23 -14.54
CA ILE A 741 23.26 2.11 -13.69
C ILE A 741 23.68 2.56 -12.29
N PRO A 742 24.60 3.54 -12.11
CA PRO A 742 24.96 4.04 -10.79
C PRO A 742 23.78 4.67 -10.04
N LEU A 743 22.96 5.47 -10.75
CA LEU A 743 21.79 6.12 -10.17
C LEU A 743 20.78 5.10 -9.65
N SER A 744 20.47 4.10 -10.46
CA SER A 744 19.55 3.01 -10.09
C SER A 744 20.11 2.16 -8.95
N TRP A 745 21.39 1.84 -8.99
CA TRP A 745 22.05 1.09 -7.94
C TRP A 745 21.98 1.83 -6.59
N TRP A 746 22.31 3.12 -6.58
CA TRP A 746 22.26 3.94 -5.38
C TRP A 746 20.83 4.04 -4.82
N GLY A 747 19.85 4.41 -5.66
CA GLY A 747 18.47 4.57 -5.24
C GLY A 747 17.87 3.26 -4.73
N MET A 748 18.09 2.15 -5.45
CA MET A 748 17.57 0.84 -5.05
C MET A 748 18.31 0.24 -3.86
N HIS A 749 19.60 0.55 -3.69
CA HIS A 749 20.34 0.18 -2.49
C HIS A 749 19.74 0.82 -1.24
N GLN A 750 19.46 2.13 -1.28
CA GLN A 750 18.80 2.82 -0.17
C GLN A 750 17.39 2.27 0.11
N TRP A 751 16.62 2.02 -0.96
CA TRP A 751 15.28 1.44 -0.81
C TRP A 751 15.32 0.06 -0.15
N LEU A 752 16.23 -0.80 -0.56
CA LEU A 752 16.40 -2.14 0.03
C LEU A 752 16.86 -2.12 1.49
N GLN A 753 17.52 -1.06 1.97
CA GLN A 753 17.94 -0.95 3.38
C GLN A 753 16.75 -0.92 4.35
N SER A 754 15.56 -0.54 3.91
CA SER A 754 14.34 -0.56 4.73
C SER A 754 13.81 -1.98 4.99
N TYR A 755 14.34 -3.01 4.35
CA TYR A 755 13.94 -4.40 4.50
C TYR A 755 14.99 -5.18 5.33
N ALA A 756 14.55 -5.89 6.38
CA ALA A 756 15.44 -6.77 7.16
C ALA A 756 15.97 -7.93 6.30
N TYR A 757 15.10 -8.44 5.40
CA TYR A 757 15.44 -9.49 4.45
C TYR A 757 15.39 -8.93 3.04
N ARG A 758 16.57 -8.79 2.42
CA ARG A 758 16.75 -8.11 1.13
C ARG A 758 17.44 -9.00 0.10
N THR A 759 16.98 -8.88 -1.15
CA THR A 759 17.63 -9.51 -2.29
C THR A 759 18.98 -8.85 -2.59
N ARG A 760 19.93 -9.62 -3.12
CA ARG A 760 21.21 -9.06 -3.58
C ARG A 760 21.04 -8.35 -4.92
N LEU A 761 21.64 -7.18 -5.06
CA LEU A 761 21.70 -6.46 -6.34
C LEU A 761 22.68 -7.18 -7.26
N SER A 762 22.14 -8.07 -8.10
CA SER A 762 22.95 -8.87 -9.03
C SER A 762 23.29 -8.08 -10.28
N SER A 763 24.54 -8.17 -10.75
CA SER A 763 25.01 -7.55 -12.00
C SER A 763 24.19 -7.95 -13.23
N TRP A 764 23.60 -9.14 -13.22
CA TRP A 764 22.73 -9.64 -14.30
C TRP A 764 21.47 -8.80 -14.52
N ILE A 765 20.95 -8.14 -13.48
CA ILE A 765 19.79 -7.24 -13.61
C ILE A 765 20.18 -6.05 -14.50
N PHE A 766 21.36 -5.47 -14.24
CA PHE A 766 21.85 -4.32 -14.99
C PHE A 766 22.23 -4.71 -16.42
N ALA A 767 22.94 -5.83 -16.60
CA ALA A 767 23.30 -6.36 -17.91
C ALA A 767 22.07 -6.74 -18.76
N GLY A 768 21.11 -7.44 -18.17
CA GLY A 768 19.86 -7.81 -18.86
C GLY A 768 19.03 -6.60 -19.27
N THR A 769 18.93 -5.58 -18.39
CA THR A 769 18.24 -4.33 -18.73
C THR A 769 18.97 -3.55 -19.82
N ALA A 770 20.30 -3.52 -19.80
CA ALA A 770 21.09 -2.90 -20.86
C ALA A 770 20.85 -3.54 -22.21
N VAL A 771 20.93 -4.87 -22.30
CA VAL A 771 20.65 -5.64 -23.52
C VAL A 771 19.21 -5.39 -24.00
N LEU A 772 18.22 -5.47 -23.11
CA LEU A 772 16.82 -5.25 -23.44
C LEU A 772 16.58 -3.84 -24.00
N THR A 773 17.14 -2.82 -23.36
CA THR A 773 16.98 -1.41 -23.79
C THR A 773 17.64 -1.18 -25.15
N MET A 774 18.86 -1.71 -25.37
CA MET A 774 19.53 -1.63 -26.65
C MET A 774 18.75 -2.31 -27.75
N LEU A 775 18.17 -3.47 -27.47
CA LEU A 775 17.37 -4.24 -28.43
C LEU A 775 16.07 -3.50 -28.79
N ILE A 776 15.35 -2.96 -27.81
CA ILE A 776 14.14 -2.15 -28.06
C ILE A 776 14.47 -0.93 -28.92
N ALA A 777 15.55 -0.21 -28.59
CA ALA A 777 15.97 0.94 -29.36
C ALA A 777 16.39 0.59 -30.78
N LEU A 778 17.15 -0.50 -30.96
CA LEU A 778 17.56 -1.01 -32.27
C LEU A 778 16.33 -1.37 -33.12
N LEU A 779 15.36 -2.09 -32.55
CA LEU A 779 14.11 -2.42 -33.24
C LEU A 779 13.36 -1.15 -33.65
N THR A 780 13.23 -0.17 -32.76
CA THR A 780 12.53 1.09 -33.01
C THR A 780 13.16 1.88 -34.18
N VAL A 781 14.51 1.99 -34.19
CA VAL A 781 15.24 2.71 -35.24
C VAL A 781 15.27 1.93 -36.54
N SER A 782 15.42 0.60 -36.49
CA SER A 782 15.50 -0.26 -37.66
C SER A 782 14.25 -0.19 -38.53
N VAL A 783 13.05 -0.05 -37.92
CA VAL A 783 11.79 0.11 -38.68
C VAL A 783 11.87 1.31 -39.63
N GLN A 784 12.37 2.45 -39.15
CA GLN A 784 12.52 3.65 -39.99
C GLN A 784 13.70 3.54 -40.95
N ALA A 785 14.82 3.02 -40.50
CA ALA A 785 16.02 2.85 -41.33
C ALA A 785 15.74 1.91 -42.53
N ILE A 786 15.05 0.81 -42.32
CA ILE A 786 14.63 -0.13 -43.40
C ILE A 786 13.68 0.57 -44.37
N ARG A 787 12.68 1.31 -43.85
CA ARG A 787 11.72 2.02 -44.72
C ARG A 787 12.41 3.01 -45.67
N VAL A 788 13.42 3.76 -45.18
CA VAL A 788 14.18 4.68 -46.00
C VAL A 788 15.18 3.95 -46.91
N ALA A 789 15.80 2.87 -46.45
CA ALA A 789 16.69 2.05 -47.24
C ALA A 789 15.99 1.35 -48.41
N LEU A 790 14.69 1.02 -48.30
CA LEU A 790 13.88 0.43 -49.36
C LEU A 790 13.32 1.47 -50.34
N ALA A 791 13.32 2.79 -50.02
CA ALA A 791 12.84 3.84 -50.89
C ALA A 791 13.66 3.91 -52.20
N ASN A 792 12.97 4.32 -53.30
CA ASN A 792 13.61 4.40 -54.62
C ASN A 792 14.71 5.50 -54.63
N PRO A 793 15.97 5.18 -55.02
CA PRO A 793 17.05 6.14 -55.05
C PRO A 793 16.82 7.30 -56.03
N VAL A 794 16.06 7.07 -57.10
CA VAL A 794 15.75 8.08 -58.11
C VAL A 794 14.87 9.17 -57.56
N ASP A 795 13.87 8.81 -56.74
CA ASP A 795 12.97 9.78 -56.08
C ASP A 795 13.73 10.58 -54.98
N SER A 796 14.72 9.91 -54.36
CA SER A 796 15.61 10.53 -53.32
C SER A 796 16.56 11.56 -53.88
N LEU A 797 16.95 11.50 -55.14
CA LEU A 797 17.88 12.42 -55.81
C LEU A 797 17.13 13.56 -56.55
N ARG A 798 15.83 13.38 -56.88
CA ARG A 798 14.96 14.39 -57.46
C ARG A 798 14.26 15.34 -56.48
N ALA A 799 14.27 15.02 -55.18
CA ALA A 799 13.66 15.85 -54.17
C ALA A 799 14.52 17.09 -53.93
N ASP A 800 14.09 18.22 -54.48
CA ASP A 800 14.68 19.56 -54.17
C ASP A 800 14.25 20.07 -52.80
#